data_7a789708ac261b1b57c7d97eae7c5352
#
_entry.id   7a789708ac261b1b57c7d97eae7c5352
#
_cell.length_a   1.000
_cell.length_b   1.000
_cell.length_c   1.000
_cell.angle_alpha   90.00
_cell.angle_beta   90.00
_cell.angle_gamma   90.00
#
_symmetry.space_group_name_H-M   'P 1'
#
loop_
_entity.id
_entity.type
_entity.pdbx_description
1 polymer ?
#
loop_
_entity_poly.entity_id
_entity_poly.type
_entity_poly.pdbx_seq_one_letter_code
_entity_poly.pdbx_strand_id
1 'polypeptide(L)'
;MTTFDSIRLTAYQPDRDAGAFTQDWYGLAFPARWRKLFLEHYRLHKRDPDRYQYVPIGRLNEVIRAVAPDLVSVARGATENDASPWIYARDRFPVPLLRQMILAWIYDMHREETDADKKAEILTATTGLVSELDFSELSWDPEPVNLLARSLNADGTAQPDGRLYQLLPDELAKRALDLGPYAFEDARLSFRIAPATRGAELISWPPRDHQDEDGTWKFSLVISLTVQTVPFTGDFRLHVRTGIRRWCTNGPVKIGYRRSVSTYLLTETPWLQGGPGTGRFAVSQLRNGEDPDTYEWTRGGPEGMLRQLMFAQQFPEPAVLQAAPATWIDGTAGITAGVIYSTTMGTHGVGAGLMPRDRAPLSEWIAPAFEPYLRRVPDHHPSKYPVAPRNLPRKPTGKTPEEKDEKKAKITRLRQQARREGLARVLEGEPLNAEVLWQDTRTRDGLIAQLAEALGLDNPDSSDPGSLTWQTSELTVRVRLEEAGDLAARLDFPGPKPRKKHLRQAIGQRRRQASGHLASSQPADLTIIEIGHPDDFTPLTDPKFTLRLGCADAGRLTQFITTPSGKKKTATRTSIEHRSLQSWTDGFRQLGLSTIPEHSLDGLPADLNTVALWLVKRRADGPTGQRRMTPVAVRTDPSGAITGWDPDTGEWIPYRTMLLRLTRNADIPGEEEAEAAENEESGKSPRPWYPDFEEQRAITAQFIKPLLYSLRREEVLLITHAQNTRGLWPFLVNGNLLRDSLQFGASPAQGIGLYGDGLRHVRVRDHSMNETPQWYGCTPAAEKFSQDDDPTDHYGIAAGLWVNPDGGSDLRTFLSTAAKASTAKNAAVDASKFTTRENQQGETVIDTGKNASNPGIIELAVAACNPAPGTKATTASDPELWAALVHQLRRAPDYRDTLALPLQMHLAKLTEEYVLPHDPDA
;
A
#
# COMPACT_ATOMS: atom_id res chain seq x y z
N MET A 1 -2.99 -10.06 -29.65
CA MET A 1 -3.47 -9.31 -28.47
C MET A 1 -4.50 -8.35 -28.96
N THR A 2 -5.72 -8.48 -28.50
CA THR A 2 -6.80 -7.54 -28.79
C THR A 2 -6.36 -6.16 -28.29
N THR A 3 -6.38 -5.18 -29.17
CA THR A 3 -6.02 -3.80 -28.80
C THR A 3 -7.33 -3.12 -28.39
N PHE A 4 -7.45 -2.74 -27.13
CA PHE A 4 -8.61 -2.00 -26.63
C PHE A 4 -8.47 -0.54 -27.00
N ASP A 5 -9.54 0.06 -27.48
CA ASP A 5 -9.54 1.46 -27.96
C ASP A 5 -9.82 2.46 -26.84
N SER A 6 -10.30 1.97 -25.71
CA SER A 6 -10.58 2.78 -24.52
C SER A 6 -10.45 1.95 -23.23
N ILE A 7 -10.43 2.65 -22.11
CA ILE A 7 -10.64 2.05 -20.79
C ILE A 7 -11.90 2.65 -20.15
N ARG A 8 -12.65 1.78 -19.50
CA ARG A 8 -13.82 2.15 -18.70
C ARG A 8 -13.48 2.07 -17.22
N LEU A 9 -13.77 3.14 -16.50
CA LEU A 9 -13.61 3.18 -15.06
C LEU A 9 -14.87 2.69 -14.36
N THR A 10 -14.73 1.95 -13.28
CA THR A 10 -15.84 1.66 -12.38
C THR A 10 -16.03 2.83 -11.42
N ALA A 11 -16.31 3.99 -11.98
CA ALA A 11 -16.44 5.24 -11.28
C ALA A 11 -17.61 6.06 -11.84
N TYR A 12 -18.30 6.77 -10.97
CA TYR A 12 -19.47 7.59 -11.29
C TYR A 12 -19.27 9.01 -10.76
N GLN A 13 -19.83 10.00 -11.41
CA GLN A 13 -19.77 11.39 -11.01
C GLN A 13 -21.18 11.98 -10.91
N PRO A 14 -21.42 13.05 -10.12
CA PRO A 14 -22.71 13.70 -10.07
C PRO A 14 -23.23 14.06 -11.46
N ASP A 15 -24.50 13.75 -11.73
CA ASP A 15 -25.19 14.23 -12.91
C ASP A 15 -25.79 15.59 -12.56
N ARG A 16 -25.30 16.62 -13.24
CA ARG A 16 -25.72 18.02 -12.96
C ARG A 16 -27.15 18.30 -13.37
N ASP A 17 -27.71 17.52 -14.30
CA ASP A 17 -29.05 17.70 -14.84
C ASP A 17 -30.11 17.02 -13.96
N ALA A 18 -29.70 16.10 -13.07
CA ALA A 18 -30.62 15.35 -12.21
C ALA A 18 -31.17 16.12 -11.00
N GLY A 19 -30.65 17.31 -10.72
CA GLY A 19 -31.04 18.11 -9.56
C GLY A 19 -30.40 17.67 -8.25
N ALA A 20 -31.00 18.08 -7.13
CA ALA A 20 -30.48 17.79 -5.80
C ALA A 20 -30.84 16.35 -5.35
N PHE A 21 -29.86 15.62 -4.84
CA PHE A 21 -30.06 14.33 -4.19
C PHE A 21 -30.18 14.52 -2.67
N THR A 22 -31.34 14.93 -2.22
CA THR A 22 -31.60 15.16 -0.79
C THR A 22 -32.28 13.97 -0.15
N GLN A 23 -31.75 13.55 1.00
CA GLN A 23 -32.28 12.47 1.80
C GLN A 23 -32.44 12.94 3.25
N ASP A 24 -33.53 12.49 3.88
CA ASP A 24 -33.79 12.79 5.28
C ASP A 24 -33.03 11.81 6.17
N TRP A 25 -32.27 12.37 7.10
CA TRP A 25 -31.56 11.69 8.14
C TRP A 25 -31.93 12.26 9.51
N TYR A 26 -31.65 11.51 10.53
CA TYR A 26 -31.56 12.03 11.88
C TYR A 26 -30.08 12.11 12.26
N GLY A 27 -29.60 13.30 12.57
CA GLY A 27 -28.27 13.55 13.06
C GLY A 27 -28.23 13.63 14.58
N LEU A 28 -27.16 13.14 15.19
CA LEU A 28 -26.93 13.27 16.63
C LEU A 28 -25.54 13.84 16.88
N ALA A 29 -25.50 15.00 17.55
CA ALA A 29 -24.28 15.66 17.97
C ALA A 29 -24.08 15.53 19.48
N PHE A 30 -22.83 15.53 19.92
CA PHE A 30 -22.56 15.72 21.34
C PHE A 30 -22.84 17.17 21.75
N PRO A 31 -23.53 17.41 22.88
CA PRO A 31 -23.66 18.74 23.46
C PRO A 31 -22.30 19.41 23.63
N ALA A 32 -22.20 20.72 23.42
CA ALA A 32 -20.93 21.46 23.49
C ALA A 32 -20.18 21.24 24.83
N ARG A 33 -20.94 21.26 25.94
CA ARG A 33 -20.40 20.99 27.26
C ARG A 33 -19.76 19.60 27.37
N TRP A 34 -20.40 18.58 26.81
CA TRP A 34 -19.88 17.21 26.83
C TRP A 34 -18.56 17.07 26.06
N ARG A 35 -18.44 17.72 24.91
CA ARG A 35 -17.21 17.67 24.11
C ARG A 35 -16.01 18.17 24.90
N LYS A 36 -16.17 19.27 25.62
CA LYS A 36 -15.16 19.81 26.52
C LYS A 36 -14.81 18.82 27.63
N LEU A 37 -15.81 18.30 28.33
CA LEU A 37 -15.63 17.30 29.39
C LEU A 37 -14.92 16.03 28.90
N PHE A 38 -15.30 15.51 27.73
CA PHE A 38 -14.64 14.35 27.13
C PHE A 38 -13.17 14.63 26.77
N LEU A 39 -12.87 15.81 26.27
CA LEU A 39 -11.49 16.20 25.94
C LEU A 39 -10.65 16.37 27.19
N GLU A 40 -11.17 17.05 28.22
CA GLU A 40 -10.50 17.21 29.51
C GLU A 40 -10.22 15.84 30.15
N HIS A 41 -11.22 14.96 30.17
CA HIS A 41 -11.06 13.61 30.69
C HIS A 41 -10.04 12.79 29.88
N TYR A 42 -10.09 12.81 28.56
CA TYR A 42 -9.15 12.07 27.69
C TYR A 42 -7.72 12.57 27.82
N ARG A 43 -7.51 13.84 28.13
CA ARG A 43 -6.20 14.48 28.36
C ARG A 43 -5.55 14.11 29.69
N LEU A 44 -6.31 13.51 30.64
CA LEU A 44 -5.75 13.10 31.93
C LEU A 44 -4.52 12.20 31.75
N HIS A 45 -3.46 12.53 32.50
CA HIS A 45 -2.18 11.81 32.46
C HIS A 45 -1.50 11.71 31.08
N LYS A 46 -1.97 12.47 30.09
CA LYS A 46 -1.24 12.57 28.81
C LYS A 46 -0.06 13.54 28.96
N ARG A 47 1.08 13.16 28.36
CA ARG A 47 2.32 13.96 28.42
C ARG A 47 2.18 15.33 27.76
N ASP A 48 1.39 15.40 26.67
CA ASP A 48 1.10 16.61 25.88
C ASP A 48 -0.42 16.71 25.65
N PRO A 49 -1.18 17.27 26.63
CA PRO A 49 -2.63 17.33 26.55
C PRO A 49 -3.17 18.13 25.36
N ASP A 50 -2.48 19.21 24.99
CA ASP A 50 -2.92 20.15 23.96
C ASP A 50 -2.92 19.52 22.54
N ARG A 51 -2.17 18.46 22.36
CA ARG A 51 -2.16 17.68 21.12
C ARG A 51 -3.50 17.00 20.83
N TYR A 52 -4.29 16.71 21.83
CA TYR A 52 -5.57 15.99 21.69
C TYR A 52 -6.72 16.97 21.56
N GLN A 53 -7.03 17.38 20.32
CA GLN A 53 -8.05 18.39 20.01
C GLN A 53 -9.41 17.78 19.63
N TYR A 54 -9.47 16.46 19.40
CA TYR A 54 -10.68 15.76 18.96
C TYR A 54 -11.16 14.78 20.02
N VAL A 55 -12.46 14.72 20.20
CA VAL A 55 -13.12 13.68 21.03
C VAL A 55 -12.74 12.30 20.49
N PRO A 56 -12.23 11.37 21.31
CA PRO A 56 -11.65 10.10 20.87
C PRO A 56 -12.73 9.05 20.56
N ILE A 57 -13.63 9.31 19.61
CA ILE A 57 -14.78 8.45 19.27
C ILE A 57 -14.42 7.15 18.51
N GLY A 58 -13.15 6.91 18.20
CA GLY A 58 -12.74 5.76 17.38
C GLY A 58 -13.25 4.42 17.93
N ARG A 59 -13.08 4.18 19.24
CA ARG A 59 -13.57 2.97 19.91
C ARG A 59 -15.10 2.91 19.97
N LEU A 60 -15.76 4.03 20.22
CA LEU A 60 -17.22 4.10 20.20
C LEU A 60 -17.78 3.75 18.81
N ASN A 61 -17.17 4.26 17.75
CA ASN A 61 -17.54 3.91 16.38
C ASN A 61 -17.33 2.42 16.07
N GLU A 62 -16.33 1.78 16.67
CA GLU A 62 -16.12 0.33 16.52
C GLU A 62 -17.24 -0.47 17.23
N VAL A 63 -17.66 -0.03 18.43
CA VAL A 63 -18.81 -0.62 19.12
C VAL A 63 -20.09 -0.47 18.30
N ILE A 64 -20.34 0.72 17.77
CA ILE A 64 -21.50 0.98 16.89
C ILE A 64 -21.51 0.00 15.72
N ARG A 65 -20.40 -0.16 15.02
CA ARG A 65 -20.30 -1.13 13.91
C ARG A 65 -20.53 -2.58 14.33
N ALA A 66 -20.25 -2.91 15.58
CA ALA A 66 -20.43 -4.26 16.12
C ALA A 66 -21.84 -4.56 16.60
N VAL A 67 -22.59 -3.58 17.13
CA VAL A 67 -23.90 -3.84 17.77
C VAL A 67 -25.05 -3.00 17.24
N ALA A 68 -24.78 -1.97 16.47
CA ALA A 68 -25.78 -1.08 15.87
C ALA A 68 -25.38 -0.68 14.44
N PRO A 69 -25.21 -1.65 13.50
CA PRO A 69 -24.62 -1.42 12.17
C PRO A 69 -25.51 -0.59 11.23
N ASP A 70 -26.73 -0.27 11.61
CA ASP A 70 -27.61 0.67 10.89
C ASP A 70 -27.28 2.13 11.18
N LEU A 71 -26.50 2.40 12.22
CA LEU A 71 -26.01 3.74 12.52
C LEU A 71 -24.77 4.04 11.66
N VAL A 72 -24.78 5.18 10.99
CA VAL A 72 -23.67 5.65 10.15
C VAL A 72 -22.84 6.65 10.96
N SER A 73 -21.66 6.24 11.39
CA SER A 73 -20.72 7.11 12.09
C SER A 73 -19.80 7.83 11.13
N VAL A 74 -19.55 9.12 11.35
CA VAL A 74 -18.53 9.86 10.58
C VAL A 74 -17.13 9.57 11.12
N ALA A 75 -16.11 9.65 10.26
CA ALA A 75 -14.77 9.19 10.58
C ALA A 75 -14.02 10.05 11.62
N ARG A 76 -14.44 11.31 11.85
CA ARG A 76 -13.75 12.24 12.75
C ARG A 76 -14.65 12.59 13.92
N GLY A 77 -14.06 12.57 15.11
CA GLY A 77 -14.67 13.15 16.30
C GLY A 77 -14.79 14.66 16.18
N ALA A 78 -15.73 15.21 16.94
CA ALA A 78 -15.93 16.63 17.07
C ALA A 78 -14.78 17.29 17.86
N THR A 79 -14.40 18.50 17.49
CA THR A 79 -13.59 19.39 18.33
C THR A 79 -14.45 20.02 19.41
N GLU A 80 -13.86 20.77 20.32
CA GLU A 80 -14.60 21.49 21.36
C GLU A 80 -15.69 22.42 20.78
N ASN A 81 -15.41 23.01 19.60
CA ASN A 81 -16.29 23.97 18.94
C ASN A 81 -17.12 23.39 17.80
N ASP A 82 -16.98 22.11 17.46
CA ASP A 82 -17.66 21.50 16.32
C ASP A 82 -19.02 20.92 16.77
N ALA A 83 -20.11 21.54 16.31
CA ALA A 83 -21.48 21.14 16.60
C ALA A 83 -22.04 20.10 15.59
N SER A 84 -21.24 19.65 14.63
CA SER A 84 -21.70 18.70 13.62
C SER A 84 -22.09 17.35 14.25
N PRO A 85 -23.13 16.68 13.76
CA PRO A 85 -23.45 15.33 14.17
C PRO A 85 -22.27 14.38 13.95
N TRP A 86 -22.04 13.49 14.90
CA TRP A 86 -21.01 12.45 14.80
C TRP A 86 -21.58 11.10 14.35
N ILE A 87 -22.92 10.96 14.39
CA ILE A 87 -23.65 9.76 14.01
C ILE A 87 -24.95 10.15 13.30
N TYR A 88 -25.34 9.36 12.33
CA TYR A 88 -26.55 9.52 11.54
C TYR A 88 -27.35 8.21 11.53
N ALA A 89 -28.67 8.34 11.45
CA ALA A 89 -29.59 7.23 11.35
C ALA A 89 -30.76 7.56 10.42
N ARG A 90 -31.38 6.55 9.80
CA ARG A 90 -32.65 6.71 9.06
C ARG A 90 -33.82 6.82 9.98
N ASP A 91 -33.81 6.02 11.03
CA ASP A 91 -34.80 6.00 12.09
C ASP A 91 -34.14 6.32 13.41
N ARG A 92 -34.85 6.97 14.31
CA ARG A 92 -34.30 7.32 15.63
C ARG A 92 -33.92 6.07 16.41
N PHE A 93 -32.64 5.93 16.72
CA PHE A 93 -32.15 4.85 17.57
C PHE A 93 -32.46 5.17 19.06
N PRO A 94 -32.84 4.17 19.90
CA PRO A 94 -33.22 4.40 21.29
C PRO A 94 -32.09 5.08 22.09
N VAL A 95 -32.37 6.26 22.66
CA VAL A 95 -31.41 7.01 23.49
C VAL A 95 -30.90 6.22 24.68
N PRO A 96 -31.71 5.39 25.39
CA PRO A 96 -31.21 4.54 26.47
C PRO A 96 -30.09 3.59 26.06
N LEU A 97 -30.10 3.08 24.82
CA LEU A 97 -29.04 2.21 24.29
C LEU A 97 -27.79 3.03 23.94
N LEU A 98 -27.96 4.21 23.34
CA LEU A 98 -26.85 5.14 23.11
C LEU A 98 -26.15 5.51 24.42
N ARG A 99 -26.94 5.78 25.48
CA ARG A 99 -26.43 6.04 26.84
C ARG A 99 -25.53 4.89 27.31
N GLN A 100 -25.96 3.65 27.16
CA GLN A 100 -25.17 2.48 27.57
C GLN A 100 -23.85 2.43 26.81
N MET A 101 -23.86 2.62 25.48
CA MET A 101 -22.66 2.61 24.64
C MET A 101 -21.70 3.76 25.00
N ILE A 102 -22.22 4.97 25.24
CA ILE A 102 -21.42 6.13 25.62
C ILE A 102 -20.78 5.91 26.98
N LEU A 103 -21.54 5.42 27.98
CA LEU A 103 -21.00 5.11 29.31
C LEU A 103 -19.90 4.05 29.23
N ALA A 104 -20.14 2.95 28.52
CA ALA A 104 -19.14 1.91 28.32
C ALA A 104 -17.87 2.47 27.68
N TRP A 105 -17.98 3.34 26.68
CA TRP A 105 -16.87 4.01 26.03
C TRP A 105 -16.10 4.97 26.99
N ILE A 106 -16.79 5.74 27.81
CA ILE A 106 -16.15 6.64 28.78
C ILE A 106 -15.28 5.83 29.75
N TYR A 107 -15.80 4.73 30.32
CA TYR A 107 -15.05 3.85 31.22
C TYR A 107 -13.86 3.15 30.53
N ASP A 108 -13.88 3.01 29.19
CA ASP A 108 -12.83 2.38 28.38
C ASP A 108 -11.77 3.37 27.86
N MET A 109 -11.94 4.68 28.03
CA MET A 109 -11.03 5.69 27.44
C MET A 109 -9.57 5.54 27.90
N HIS A 110 -9.35 5.08 29.12
CA HIS A 110 -8.04 4.93 29.74
C HIS A 110 -7.67 3.47 30.06
N ARG A 111 -8.27 2.51 29.38
CA ARG A 111 -8.05 1.07 29.62
C ARG A 111 -6.56 0.65 29.58
N GLU A 112 -5.74 1.37 28.82
CA GLU A 112 -4.33 1.04 28.64
C GLU A 112 -3.43 1.52 29.80
N GLU A 113 -3.98 2.29 30.78
CA GLU A 113 -3.22 2.69 31.95
C GLU A 113 -2.98 1.48 32.87
N THR A 114 -1.74 1.29 33.29
CA THR A 114 -1.33 0.15 34.14
C THR A 114 -1.00 0.55 35.56
N ASP A 115 -0.70 1.83 35.79
CA ASP A 115 -0.36 2.38 37.11
C ASP A 115 -1.60 2.41 38.03
N ALA A 116 -1.49 1.86 39.23
CA ALA A 116 -2.61 1.71 40.16
C ALA A 116 -3.14 3.06 40.68
N ASP A 117 -2.25 4.00 40.99
CA ASP A 117 -2.62 5.31 41.53
C ASP A 117 -3.32 6.15 40.48
N LYS A 118 -2.78 6.15 39.26
CA LYS A 118 -3.43 6.82 38.11
C LYS A 118 -4.77 6.19 37.77
N LYS A 119 -4.91 4.86 37.85
CA LYS A 119 -6.21 4.18 37.68
C LYS A 119 -7.24 4.67 38.68
N ALA A 120 -6.86 4.83 39.93
CA ALA A 120 -7.77 5.34 40.97
C ALA A 120 -8.21 6.79 40.70
N GLU A 121 -7.27 7.65 40.29
CA GLU A 121 -7.55 9.04 39.88
C GLU A 121 -8.48 9.09 38.67
N ILE A 122 -8.17 8.29 37.63
CA ILE A 122 -9.01 8.18 36.42
C ILE A 122 -10.40 7.70 36.75
N LEU A 123 -10.56 6.69 37.63
CA LEU A 123 -11.87 6.19 38.03
C LEU A 123 -12.69 7.27 38.76
N THR A 124 -12.04 8.03 39.63
CA THR A 124 -12.65 9.16 40.33
C THR A 124 -13.12 10.23 39.35
N ALA A 125 -12.23 10.62 38.41
CA ALA A 125 -12.57 11.59 37.39
C ALA A 125 -13.67 11.09 36.44
N THR A 126 -13.65 9.78 36.09
CA THR A 126 -14.70 9.15 35.26
C THR A 126 -16.06 9.22 35.96
N THR A 127 -16.09 8.92 37.27
CA THR A 127 -17.33 9.00 38.05
C THR A 127 -17.86 10.43 38.13
N GLY A 128 -16.97 11.41 38.34
CA GLY A 128 -17.29 12.83 38.27
C GLY A 128 -17.86 13.24 36.90
N LEU A 129 -17.17 12.88 35.83
CA LEU A 129 -17.63 13.13 34.47
C LEU A 129 -19.04 12.56 34.23
N VAL A 130 -19.26 11.29 34.54
CA VAL A 130 -20.58 10.64 34.36
C VAL A 130 -21.70 11.32 35.14
N SER A 131 -21.42 11.84 36.36
CA SER A 131 -22.40 12.58 37.13
C SER A 131 -22.82 13.93 36.56
N GLU A 132 -21.98 14.51 35.68
CA GLU A 132 -22.22 15.78 35.01
C GLU A 132 -22.97 15.63 33.68
N LEU A 133 -23.13 14.42 33.17
CA LEU A 133 -23.77 14.16 31.88
C LEU A 133 -25.29 14.04 32.06
N ASP A 134 -26.01 14.96 31.47
CA ASP A 134 -27.47 14.86 31.36
C ASP A 134 -27.87 14.25 30.00
N PHE A 135 -28.17 12.96 30.01
CA PHE A 135 -28.54 12.23 28.80
C PHE A 135 -29.87 12.68 28.18
N SER A 136 -30.65 13.54 28.85
CA SER A 136 -31.81 14.16 28.24
C SER A 136 -31.42 15.25 27.20
N GLU A 137 -30.18 15.72 27.21
CA GLU A 137 -29.65 16.65 26.21
C GLU A 137 -29.40 15.96 24.86
N LEU A 138 -29.32 14.61 24.81
CA LEU A 138 -29.15 13.90 23.57
C LEU A 138 -30.47 13.84 22.79
N SER A 139 -30.49 14.47 21.63
CA SER A 139 -31.65 14.46 20.74
C SER A 139 -31.24 14.08 19.32
N TRP A 140 -32.14 13.37 18.64
CA TRP A 140 -32.06 13.13 17.22
C TRP A 140 -32.73 14.27 16.49
N ASP A 141 -31.93 15.09 15.80
CA ASP A 141 -32.45 16.21 15.02
C ASP A 141 -32.66 15.79 13.57
N PRO A 142 -33.85 16.06 12.99
CA PRO A 142 -34.10 15.80 11.58
C PRO A 142 -33.18 16.69 10.73
N GLU A 143 -32.45 16.08 9.81
CA GLU A 143 -31.49 16.78 8.95
C GLU A 143 -31.62 16.32 7.51
N PRO A 144 -32.20 17.15 6.62
CA PRO A 144 -32.17 16.88 5.17
C PRO A 144 -30.74 17.10 4.64
N VAL A 145 -30.12 16.06 4.13
CA VAL A 145 -28.75 16.08 3.62
C VAL A 145 -28.73 16.00 2.11
N ASN A 146 -28.21 17.02 1.44
CA ASN A 146 -27.92 16.94 0.01
C ASN A 146 -26.65 16.13 -0.20
N LEU A 147 -26.79 14.90 -0.69
CA LEU A 147 -25.70 13.93 -0.88
C LEU A 147 -24.74 14.27 -2.03
N LEU A 148 -25.05 15.31 -2.84
CA LEU A 148 -24.18 15.82 -3.90
C LEU A 148 -23.54 17.17 -3.54
N ALA A 149 -23.74 17.67 -2.31
CA ALA A 149 -23.22 18.96 -1.88
C ALA A 149 -21.67 18.97 -1.88
N ARG A 150 -21.11 20.02 -2.44
CA ARG A 150 -19.67 20.27 -2.47
C ARG A 150 -19.34 21.74 -2.55
N SER A 151 -18.19 22.12 -2.04
CA SER A 151 -17.49 23.35 -2.38
C SER A 151 -16.33 23.06 -3.35
N LEU A 152 -15.69 24.11 -3.85
CA LEU A 152 -14.51 24.01 -4.71
C LEU A 152 -13.36 24.76 -4.03
N ASN A 153 -12.13 24.22 -4.17
CA ASN A 153 -10.94 25.00 -3.84
C ASN A 153 -10.63 26.07 -4.91
N ALA A 154 -9.56 26.82 -4.72
CA ALA A 154 -9.16 27.91 -5.64
C ALA A 154 -8.94 27.46 -7.09
N ASP A 155 -8.52 26.21 -7.29
CA ASP A 155 -8.26 25.62 -8.63
C ASP A 155 -9.36 24.66 -9.11
N GLY A 156 -10.54 24.77 -8.53
CA GLY A 156 -11.72 24.04 -8.99
C GLY A 156 -11.76 22.58 -8.60
N THR A 157 -10.96 22.13 -7.63
CA THR A 157 -11.07 20.76 -7.09
C THR A 157 -12.25 20.66 -6.14
N ALA A 158 -13.10 19.65 -6.35
CA ALA A 158 -14.25 19.38 -5.49
C ALA A 158 -13.82 19.08 -4.04
N GLN A 159 -14.55 19.68 -3.10
CA GLN A 159 -14.45 19.45 -1.66
C GLN A 159 -15.81 19.05 -1.11
N PRO A 160 -16.16 17.74 -1.14
CA PRO A 160 -17.37 17.24 -0.50
C PRO A 160 -17.35 17.49 1.01
N ASP A 161 -18.53 17.73 1.60
CA ASP A 161 -18.66 17.73 3.05
C ASP A 161 -18.14 16.39 3.63
N GLY A 162 -17.44 16.43 4.75
CA GLY A 162 -16.81 15.25 5.36
C GLY A 162 -17.75 14.08 5.64
N ARG A 163 -19.04 14.37 5.96
CA ARG A 163 -20.07 13.35 6.20
C ARG A 163 -20.47 12.57 4.94
N LEU A 164 -20.35 13.19 3.76
CA LEU A 164 -20.71 12.55 2.49
C LEU A 164 -19.85 11.35 2.14
N TYR A 165 -18.65 11.27 2.68
CA TYR A 165 -17.79 10.08 2.51
C TYR A 165 -18.39 8.80 3.12
N GLN A 166 -19.39 8.93 4.00
CA GLN A 166 -20.11 7.82 4.60
C GLN A 166 -21.58 7.78 4.14
N LEU A 167 -22.29 8.91 4.16
CA LEU A 167 -23.73 8.95 3.90
C LEU A 167 -24.10 8.63 2.45
N LEU A 168 -23.35 9.16 1.46
CA LEU A 168 -23.61 8.87 0.06
C LEU A 168 -23.40 7.39 -0.28
N PRO A 169 -22.26 6.75 0.06
CA PRO A 169 -22.10 5.32 -0.14
C PRO A 169 -23.14 4.46 0.57
N ASP A 170 -23.53 4.82 1.79
CA ASP A 170 -24.56 4.08 2.54
C ASP A 170 -25.92 4.12 1.86
N GLU A 171 -26.33 5.30 1.39
CA GLU A 171 -27.58 5.46 0.64
C GLU A 171 -27.57 4.66 -0.67
N LEU A 172 -26.47 4.75 -1.41
CA LEU A 172 -26.33 4.03 -2.68
C LEU A 172 -26.26 2.52 -2.49
N ALA A 173 -25.63 2.06 -1.39
CA ALA A 173 -25.64 0.65 -1.03
C ALA A 173 -27.05 0.14 -0.70
N LYS A 174 -27.87 0.97 -0.01
CA LYS A 174 -29.27 0.65 0.25
C LYS A 174 -30.07 0.54 -1.05
N ARG A 175 -29.96 1.51 -1.97
CA ARG A 175 -30.60 1.48 -3.27
C ARG A 175 -30.17 0.28 -4.13
N ALA A 176 -28.90 -0.17 -3.97
CA ALA A 176 -28.42 -1.35 -4.68
C ALA A 176 -29.11 -2.66 -4.21
N LEU A 177 -29.56 -2.73 -2.95
CA LEU A 177 -30.35 -3.89 -2.48
C LEU A 177 -31.71 -3.98 -3.16
N ASP A 178 -32.28 -2.84 -3.58
CA ASP A 178 -33.58 -2.77 -4.24
C ASP A 178 -33.53 -3.30 -5.69
N LEU A 179 -32.32 -3.46 -6.28
CA LEU A 179 -32.12 -4.06 -7.60
C LEU A 179 -32.43 -5.58 -7.63
N GLY A 180 -32.57 -6.18 -6.46
CA GLY A 180 -32.71 -7.62 -6.31
C GLY A 180 -31.40 -8.39 -6.51
N PRO A 181 -31.47 -9.74 -6.60
CA PRO A 181 -30.28 -10.57 -6.69
C PRO A 181 -29.53 -10.43 -8.02
N TYR A 182 -28.21 -10.41 -7.97
CA TYR A 182 -27.31 -10.47 -9.13
C TYR A 182 -27.30 -11.87 -9.73
N ALA A 183 -27.51 -11.97 -11.03
CA ALA A 183 -27.36 -13.23 -11.76
C ALA A 183 -25.88 -13.57 -11.91
N PHE A 184 -25.46 -14.69 -11.36
CA PHE A 184 -24.08 -15.13 -11.34
C PHE A 184 -24.01 -16.61 -11.69
N GLU A 185 -23.54 -16.92 -12.88
CA GLU A 185 -23.51 -18.28 -13.42
C GLU A 185 -24.90 -18.95 -13.30
N ASP A 186 -24.96 -20.05 -12.57
CA ASP A 186 -26.19 -20.86 -12.31
C ASP A 186 -26.99 -20.32 -11.10
N ALA A 187 -26.56 -19.27 -10.42
CA ALA A 187 -27.14 -18.81 -9.16
C ALA A 187 -27.59 -17.34 -9.21
N ARG A 188 -28.38 -16.98 -8.22
CA ARG A 188 -28.76 -15.59 -7.94
C ARG A 188 -28.21 -15.18 -6.57
N LEU A 189 -27.32 -14.18 -6.56
CA LEU A 189 -26.64 -13.73 -5.36
C LEU A 189 -27.36 -12.53 -4.75
N SER A 190 -27.85 -12.70 -3.52
CA SER A 190 -28.36 -11.58 -2.72
C SER A 190 -27.21 -10.91 -1.98
N PHE A 191 -27.26 -9.58 -1.85
CA PHE A 191 -26.25 -8.82 -1.12
C PHE A 191 -26.76 -8.36 0.25
N ARG A 192 -25.82 -8.13 1.16
CA ARG A 192 -26.01 -7.52 2.47
C ARG A 192 -25.05 -6.38 2.63
N ILE A 193 -25.47 -5.30 3.30
CA ILE A 193 -24.60 -4.17 3.62
C ILE A 193 -23.75 -4.51 4.84
N ALA A 194 -22.48 -4.15 4.77
CA ALA A 194 -21.57 -4.19 5.90
C ALA A 194 -20.98 -2.79 6.15
N PRO A 195 -20.86 -2.36 7.42
CA PRO A 195 -20.24 -1.09 7.74
C PRO A 195 -18.74 -1.11 7.40
N ALA A 196 -18.28 -0.09 6.70
CA ALA A 196 -16.89 0.08 6.33
C ALA A 196 -16.27 1.29 7.04
N THR A 197 -14.95 1.28 7.22
CA THR A 197 -14.23 2.44 7.78
C THR A 197 -14.32 3.65 6.86
N ARG A 198 -14.44 3.41 5.55
CA ARG A 198 -14.63 4.44 4.51
C ARG A 198 -15.65 3.93 3.52
N GLY A 199 -16.75 4.67 3.37
CA GLY A 199 -17.83 4.30 2.47
C GLY A 199 -18.68 3.14 2.97
N ALA A 200 -19.17 2.29 2.06
CA ALA A 200 -20.00 1.13 2.35
C ALA A 200 -19.55 -0.10 1.58
N GLU A 201 -19.83 -1.28 2.11
CA GLU A 201 -19.60 -2.56 1.43
C GLU A 201 -20.90 -3.32 1.24
N LEU A 202 -21.04 -3.96 0.09
CA LEU A 202 -22.07 -4.95 -0.23
C LEU A 202 -21.37 -6.31 -0.35
N ILE A 203 -21.85 -7.31 0.38
CA ILE A 203 -21.26 -8.65 0.39
C ILE A 203 -22.35 -9.65 0.02
N SER A 204 -22.10 -10.50 -0.97
CA SER A 204 -23.04 -11.57 -1.30
C SER A 204 -23.14 -12.58 -0.17
N TRP A 205 -24.35 -12.90 0.26
CA TRP A 205 -24.61 -13.81 1.36
C TRP A 205 -25.89 -14.63 1.13
N PRO A 206 -25.91 -15.95 1.36
CA PRO A 206 -24.78 -16.78 1.85
C PRO A 206 -23.60 -16.87 0.88
N PRO A 207 -22.40 -17.25 1.37
CA PRO A 207 -21.24 -17.46 0.51
C PRO A 207 -21.44 -18.59 -0.50
N ARG A 208 -20.69 -18.54 -1.61
CA ARG A 208 -20.60 -19.63 -2.57
C ARG A 208 -19.52 -20.62 -2.17
N ASP A 209 -19.77 -21.88 -2.49
CA ASP A 209 -18.81 -22.96 -2.32
C ASP A 209 -17.92 -23.11 -3.56
N HIS A 210 -16.68 -23.49 -3.32
CA HIS A 210 -15.73 -23.96 -4.32
C HIS A 210 -15.05 -25.21 -3.79
N GLN A 211 -15.02 -26.25 -4.61
CA GLN A 211 -14.37 -27.51 -4.25
C GLN A 211 -13.11 -27.71 -5.09
N ASP A 212 -12.03 -28.11 -4.43
CA ASP A 212 -10.80 -28.57 -5.04
C ASP A 212 -10.26 -29.82 -4.32
N GLU A 213 -9.05 -30.25 -4.68
CA GLU A 213 -8.40 -31.43 -4.07
C GLU A 213 -8.13 -31.28 -2.57
N ASP A 214 -8.00 -30.05 -2.09
CA ASP A 214 -7.68 -29.70 -0.69
C ASP A 214 -8.95 -29.52 0.17
N GLY A 215 -10.16 -29.46 -0.43
CA GLY A 215 -11.42 -29.39 0.31
C GLY A 215 -12.44 -28.38 -0.23
N THR A 216 -13.38 -28.00 0.63
CA THR A 216 -14.44 -27.03 0.32
C THR A 216 -14.09 -25.65 0.87
N TRP A 217 -14.08 -24.67 -0.01
CA TRP A 217 -13.77 -23.29 0.28
C TRP A 217 -15.01 -22.43 0.10
N LYS A 218 -15.16 -21.39 0.89
CA LYS A 218 -16.28 -20.45 0.76
C LYS A 218 -15.80 -19.04 0.38
N PHE A 219 -16.53 -18.38 -0.52
CA PHE A 219 -16.26 -17.03 -0.97
C PHE A 219 -17.53 -16.24 -1.23
N SER A 220 -17.43 -14.92 -1.17
CA SER A 220 -18.47 -13.96 -1.52
C SER A 220 -17.98 -12.95 -2.53
N LEU A 221 -18.85 -12.47 -3.42
CA LEU A 221 -18.59 -11.25 -4.17
C LEU A 221 -18.71 -10.05 -3.24
N VAL A 222 -17.85 -9.06 -3.44
CA VAL A 222 -17.84 -7.81 -2.66
C VAL A 222 -17.87 -6.62 -3.60
N ILE A 223 -18.72 -5.64 -3.27
CA ILE A 223 -18.74 -4.34 -3.90
C ILE A 223 -18.49 -3.30 -2.81
N SER A 224 -17.44 -2.50 -2.96
CA SER A 224 -17.15 -1.38 -2.04
C SER A 224 -17.41 -0.07 -2.75
N LEU A 225 -18.15 0.81 -2.10
CA LEU A 225 -18.52 2.14 -2.59
C LEU A 225 -17.75 3.19 -1.78
N THR A 226 -16.98 4.05 -2.45
CA THR A 226 -16.18 5.09 -1.78
C THR A 226 -16.22 6.40 -2.55
N VAL A 227 -16.35 7.51 -1.85
CA VAL A 227 -16.24 8.86 -2.43
C VAL A 227 -14.76 9.23 -2.55
N GLN A 228 -14.37 9.73 -3.71
CA GLN A 228 -13.02 10.21 -4.00
C GLN A 228 -13.06 11.55 -4.73
N THR A 229 -12.06 12.39 -4.49
CA THR A 229 -11.85 13.60 -5.26
C THR A 229 -10.77 13.40 -6.31
N VAL A 230 -10.79 14.19 -7.36
CA VAL A 230 -9.75 14.22 -8.40
C VAL A 230 -9.25 15.66 -8.49
N PRO A 231 -7.94 15.91 -8.49
CA PRO A 231 -7.39 17.27 -8.57
C PRO A 231 -7.89 18.00 -9.82
N PHE A 232 -8.14 19.30 -9.66
CA PHE A 232 -8.54 20.18 -10.75
C PHE A 232 -9.86 19.78 -11.42
N THR A 233 -10.72 19.03 -10.71
CA THR A 233 -12.02 18.56 -11.20
C THR A 233 -13.12 18.99 -10.24
N GLY A 234 -14.14 19.67 -10.78
CA GLY A 234 -15.23 20.27 -10.01
C GLY A 234 -16.27 19.26 -9.48
N ASP A 235 -16.12 17.99 -9.79
CA ASP A 235 -16.97 16.91 -9.28
C ASP A 235 -16.12 15.86 -8.56
N PHE A 236 -16.66 15.33 -7.46
CA PHE A 236 -16.11 14.15 -6.85
C PHE A 236 -16.52 12.90 -7.64
N ARG A 237 -15.92 11.76 -7.33
CA ARG A 237 -16.27 10.47 -7.94
C ARG A 237 -16.69 9.46 -6.87
N LEU A 238 -17.73 8.70 -7.16
CA LEU A 238 -18.03 7.47 -6.46
C LEU A 238 -17.24 6.36 -7.14
N HIS A 239 -16.28 5.76 -6.43
CA HIS A 239 -15.57 4.58 -6.91
C HIS A 239 -16.32 3.31 -6.49
N VAL A 240 -16.57 2.44 -7.45
CA VAL A 240 -17.15 1.13 -7.25
C VAL A 240 -16.03 0.09 -7.41
N ARG A 241 -15.67 -0.58 -6.32
CA ARG A 241 -14.66 -1.64 -6.35
C ARG A 241 -15.33 -2.98 -6.17
N THR A 242 -15.03 -3.88 -7.08
CA THR A 242 -15.52 -5.25 -7.04
C THR A 242 -14.38 -6.19 -6.67
N GLY A 243 -14.69 -7.24 -5.95
CA GLY A 243 -13.68 -8.18 -5.49
C GLY A 243 -14.28 -9.47 -4.94
N ILE A 244 -13.42 -10.28 -4.36
CA ILE A 244 -13.78 -11.52 -3.70
C ILE A 244 -13.40 -11.43 -2.23
N ARG A 245 -14.37 -11.75 -1.35
CA ARG A 245 -14.13 -12.00 0.06
C ARG A 245 -13.98 -13.51 0.25
N ARG A 246 -12.83 -13.94 0.72
CA ARG A 246 -12.55 -15.33 1.04
C ARG A 246 -12.80 -15.55 2.53
N TRP A 247 -13.44 -16.65 2.88
CA TRP A 247 -13.78 -16.97 4.24
C TRP A 247 -12.94 -18.13 4.76
N CYS A 248 -12.57 -18.08 6.04
CA CYS A 248 -11.95 -19.22 6.69
C CYS A 248 -12.97 -20.35 6.83
N THR A 249 -12.67 -21.50 6.24
CA THR A 249 -13.48 -22.73 6.34
C THR A 249 -12.74 -23.82 7.09
N ASN A 250 -11.42 -23.85 6.97
CA ASN A 250 -10.58 -24.83 7.67
C ASN A 250 -10.13 -24.26 9.02
N GLY A 251 -10.53 -24.90 10.11
CA GLY A 251 -10.06 -24.55 11.45
C GLY A 251 -8.78 -25.31 11.80
N PRO A 252 -8.07 -24.88 12.82
CA PRO A 252 -8.23 -23.62 13.53
C PRO A 252 -7.73 -22.41 12.73
N VAL A 253 -8.39 -21.26 12.90
CA VAL A 253 -7.96 -20.02 12.26
C VAL A 253 -6.61 -19.58 12.84
N LYS A 254 -5.60 -19.39 11.98
CA LYS A 254 -4.27 -18.95 12.41
C LYS A 254 -4.15 -17.44 12.31
N ILE A 255 -4.09 -16.77 13.44
CA ILE A 255 -3.90 -15.32 13.51
C ILE A 255 -2.47 -15.05 13.99
N GLY A 256 -1.70 -14.28 13.22
CA GLY A 256 -0.32 -13.95 13.58
C GLY A 256 -0.24 -13.11 14.86
N TYR A 257 0.89 -13.20 15.56
CA TYR A 257 1.13 -12.45 16.81
C TYR A 257 0.90 -10.94 16.58
N ARG A 258 0.14 -10.31 17.49
CA ARG A 258 -0.27 -8.90 17.42
C ARG A 258 -1.08 -8.51 16.17
N ARG A 259 -1.60 -9.48 15.43
CA ARG A 259 -2.50 -9.23 14.30
C ARG A 259 -3.94 -9.50 14.70
N SER A 260 -4.86 -8.86 13.99
CA SER A 260 -6.29 -9.10 14.10
C SER A 260 -6.89 -9.41 12.73
N VAL A 261 -8.01 -10.10 12.72
CA VAL A 261 -8.77 -10.43 11.53
C VAL A 261 -10.22 -9.98 11.70
N SER A 262 -10.79 -9.36 10.67
CA SER A 262 -12.18 -8.94 10.69
C SER A 262 -13.10 -10.14 10.60
N THR A 263 -14.13 -10.13 11.44
CA THR A 263 -15.21 -11.10 11.47
C THR A 263 -16.53 -10.38 11.21
N TYR A 264 -17.30 -10.91 10.28
CA TYR A 264 -18.61 -10.43 9.89
C TYR A 264 -19.67 -11.30 10.52
N LEU A 265 -20.61 -10.68 11.23
CA LEU A 265 -21.64 -11.39 11.99
C LEU A 265 -23.02 -10.89 11.56
N LEU A 266 -23.95 -11.81 11.45
CA LEU A 266 -25.33 -11.53 11.10
C LEU A 266 -26.23 -12.31 12.05
N THR A 267 -27.29 -11.69 12.54
CA THR A 267 -28.29 -12.30 13.43
C THR A 267 -29.68 -11.79 13.09
N GLU A 268 -30.68 -12.62 13.30
CA GLU A 268 -32.08 -12.22 13.19
C GLU A 268 -32.57 -11.52 14.47
N THR A 269 -31.94 -11.79 15.61
CA THR A 269 -32.25 -11.15 16.89
C THR A 269 -31.44 -9.86 17.03
N PRO A 270 -32.01 -8.75 17.52
CA PRO A 270 -31.23 -7.54 17.82
C PRO A 270 -30.02 -7.85 18.71
N TRP A 271 -28.88 -7.22 18.48
CA TRP A 271 -27.69 -7.39 19.30
C TRP A 271 -27.94 -6.91 20.75
N LEU A 272 -28.58 -5.77 20.89
CA LEU A 272 -28.86 -5.15 22.18
C LEU A 272 -30.30 -5.35 22.59
N GLN A 273 -30.54 -5.58 23.88
CA GLN A 273 -31.88 -5.73 24.43
C GLN A 273 -32.70 -4.43 24.25
N GLY A 274 -33.84 -4.55 23.60
CA GLY A 274 -34.68 -3.40 23.23
C GLY A 274 -34.17 -2.59 22.04
N GLY A 275 -33.16 -3.09 21.32
CA GLY A 275 -32.67 -2.50 20.10
C GLY A 275 -33.48 -2.89 18.86
N PRO A 276 -33.31 -2.19 17.73
CA PRO A 276 -33.90 -2.58 16.46
C PRO A 276 -33.18 -3.81 15.90
N GLY A 277 -33.93 -4.65 15.17
CA GLY A 277 -33.33 -5.69 14.31
C GLY A 277 -32.58 -5.06 13.15
N THR A 278 -31.59 -5.75 12.63
CA THR A 278 -30.80 -5.29 11.49
C THR A 278 -30.64 -6.36 10.43
N GLY A 279 -30.70 -5.96 9.16
CA GLY A 279 -30.34 -6.80 8.02
C GLY A 279 -28.87 -6.63 7.58
N ARG A 280 -28.10 -5.83 8.32
CA ARG A 280 -26.70 -5.53 8.01
C ARG A 280 -25.75 -6.42 8.80
N PHE A 281 -24.56 -6.62 8.25
CA PHE A 281 -23.50 -7.24 9.02
C PHE A 281 -23.04 -6.36 10.17
N ALA A 282 -22.90 -6.96 11.35
CA ALA A 282 -22.03 -6.44 12.39
C ALA A 282 -20.58 -6.82 12.07
N VAL A 283 -19.61 -5.95 12.37
CA VAL A 283 -18.19 -6.21 12.12
C VAL A 283 -17.40 -6.02 13.40
N SER A 284 -16.69 -7.06 13.80
CA SER A 284 -15.74 -7.04 14.92
C SER A 284 -14.42 -7.68 14.51
N GLN A 285 -13.39 -7.55 15.36
CA GLN A 285 -12.07 -8.11 15.04
C GLN A 285 -11.65 -9.15 16.08
N LEU A 286 -11.16 -10.28 15.59
CA LEU A 286 -10.60 -11.37 16.37
C LEU A 286 -9.07 -11.26 16.37
N ARG A 287 -8.42 -11.45 17.54
CA ARG A 287 -6.95 -11.49 17.65
C ARG A 287 -6.49 -12.59 18.61
N ASN A 288 -5.18 -12.90 18.60
CA ASN A 288 -4.58 -13.67 19.68
C ASN A 288 -4.60 -12.86 20.96
N GLY A 289 -4.92 -13.52 22.05
CA GLY A 289 -4.80 -13.00 23.40
C GLY A 289 -3.36 -12.81 23.85
N GLU A 290 -3.17 -12.43 25.10
CA GLU A 290 -1.83 -12.28 25.68
C GLU A 290 -1.17 -13.63 25.95
N ASP A 291 -1.93 -14.64 26.34
CA ASP A 291 -1.46 -16.00 26.53
C ASP A 291 -1.45 -16.80 25.22
N PRO A 292 -0.53 -17.74 25.05
CA PRO A 292 -0.49 -18.64 23.91
C PRO A 292 -1.85 -19.35 23.74
N ASP A 293 -2.27 -19.48 22.49
CA ASP A 293 -3.52 -20.18 22.10
C ASP A 293 -4.83 -19.60 22.66
N THR A 294 -4.79 -18.41 23.25
CA THR A 294 -6.00 -17.66 23.60
C THR A 294 -6.42 -16.70 22.49
N TYR A 295 -7.73 -16.53 22.36
CA TYR A 295 -8.32 -15.63 21.36
C TYR A 295 -9.31 -14.67 22.03
N GLU A 296 -9.31 -13.45 21.56
CA GLU A 296 -10.20 -12.42 22.10
C GLU A 296 -10.72 -11.49 21.01
N TRP A 297 -11.85 -10.86 21.28
CA TRP A 297 -12.33 -9.77 20.45
C TRP A 297 -11.53 -8.49 20.74
N THR A 298 -11.03 -7.83 19.70
CA THR A 298 -10.29 -6.57 19.88
C THR A 298 -11.22 -5.38 19.89
N ARG A 299 -10.68 -4.26 20.36
CA ARG A 299 -11.20 -2.90 20.19
C ARG A 299 -12.70 -2.84 19.91
N GLY A 300 -13.51 -2.68 20.95
CA GLY A 300 -14.97 -2.63 20.80
C GLY A 300 -15.66 -3.98 20.63
N GLY A 301 -14.92 -5.10 20.67
CA GLY A 301 -15.49 -6.43 20.75
C GLY A 301 -16.11 -6.74 22.12
N PRO A 302 -16.68 -7.96 22.30
CA PRO A 302 -17.34 -8.38 23.53
C PRO A 302 -16.45 -8.26 24.76
N GLU A 303 -15.14 -8.43 24.58
CA GLU A 303 -14.18 -8.19 25.66
C GLU A 303 -13.90 -6.70 25.80
N GLY A 304 -14.08 -6.15 26.94
CA GLY A 304 -13.91 -4.73 27.21
C GLY A 304 -15.26 -4.01 27.20
N MET A 305 -15.46 -3.09 26.24
CA MET A 305 -16.63 -2.22 26.24
C MET A 305 -17.98 -2.97 26.17
N LEU A 306 -18.06 -4.02 25.34
CA LEU A 306 -19.29 -4.75 25.11
C LEU A 306 -19.74 -5.56 26.33
N ARG A 307 -18.84 -5.92 27.25
CA ARG A 307 -19.21 -6.59 28.52
C ARG A 307 -20.14 -5.76 29.40
N GLN A 308 -20.15 -4.45 29.23
CA GLN A 308 -20.97 -3.51 29.98
C GLN A 308 -22.36 -3.28 29.35
N LEU A 309 -22.63 -3.87 28.18
CA LEU A 309 -23.87 -3.72 27.43
C LEU A 309 -24.84 -4.88 27.72
N MET A 310 -26.15 -4.61 27.69
CA MET A 310 -27.17 -5.63 27.81
C MET A 310 -27.45 -6.25 26.42
N PHE A 311 -26.91 -7.44 26.20
CA PHE A 311 -27.13 -8.18 24.97
C PHE A 311 -28.43 -8.97 24.96
N ALA A 312 -29.12 -8.90 23.83
CA ALA A 312 -30.19 -9.86 23.51
C ALA A 312 -29.63 -11.09 22.80
N GLN A 313 -28.63 -10.88 21.95
CA GLN A 313 -27.87 -11.93 21.30
C GLN A 313 -26.41 -11.86 21.73
N GLN A 314 -25.89 -12.94 22.29
CA GLN A 314 -24.48 -13.04 22.68
C GLN A 314 -23.58 -13.20 21.47
N PHE A 315 -22.39 -12.57 21.48
CA PHE A 315 -21.36 -12.82 20.47
C PHE A 315 -20.80 -14.26 20.60
N PRO A 316 -20.30 -14.84 19.50
CA PRO A 316 -19.61 -16.12 19.56
C PRO A 316 -18.41 -16.06 20.50
N GLU A 317 -18.18 -17.10 21.28
CA GLU A 317 -16.93 -17.23 22.02
C GLU A 317 -15.73 -17.29 21.05
N PRO A 318 -14.71 -16.44 21.23
CA PRO A 318 -13.59 -16.33 20.31
C PRO A 318 -12.89 -17.66 20.01
N ALA A 319 -12.66 -18.47 21.05
CA ALA A 319 -11.99 -19.77 20.90
C ALA A 319 -12.83 -20.78 20.10
N VAL A 320 -14.14 -20.79 20.29
CA VAL A 320 -15.06 -21.68 19.57
C VAL A 320 -15.17 -21.27 18.10
N LEU A 321 -15.26 -19.97 17.83
CA LEU A 321 -15.28 -19.46 16.47
C LEU A 321 -13.97 -19.76 15.72
N GLN A 322 -12.83 -19.58 16.40
CA GLN A 322 -11.52 -19.85 15.85
C GLN A 322 -11.33 -21.35 15.52
N ALA A 323 -11.80 -22.25 16.41
CA ALA A 323 -11.64 -23.69 16.24
C ALA A 323 -12.45 -24.25 15.06
N ALA A 324 -13.66 -23.74 14.81
CA ALA A 324 -14.59 -24.27 13.82
C ALA A 324 -15.31 -23.16 13.02
N PRO A 325 -14.59 -22.35 12.23
CA PRO A 325 -15.18 -21.18 11.55
C PRO A 325 -16.25 -21.55 10.52
N ALA A 326 -16.17 -22.71 9.88
CA ALA A 326 -17.14 -23.13 8.88
C ALA A 326 -18.56 -23.30 9.45
N THR A 327 -18.69 -23.87 10.65
CA THR A 327 -20.00 -24.11 11.29
C THR A 327 -20.74 -22.81 11.58
N TRP A 328 -20.01 -21.73 11.80
CA TRP A 328 -20.59 -20.41 12.03
C TRP A 328 -21.05 -19.74 10.74
N ILE A 329 -20.43 -20.05 9.60
CA ILE A 329 -20.90 -19.55 8.29
C ILE A 329 -22.28 -20.14 7.97
N ASP A 330 -22.50 -21.40 8.29
CA ASP A 330 -23.77 -22.09 8.04
C ASP A 330 -24.85 -21.78 9.10
N GLY A 331 -24.44 -21.13 10.20
CA GLY A 331 -25.32 -20.68 11.27
C GLY A 331 -25.22 -21.51 12.55
N THR A 332 -24.98 -20.82 13.66
CA THR A 332 -24.91 -21.45 15.00
C THR A 332 -25.56 -20.52 16.02
N ALA A 333 -26.48 -21.04 16.83
CA ALA A 333 -27.18 -20.31 17.89
C ALA A 333 -27.84 -18.99 17.42
N GLY A 334 -28.41 -18.97 16.24
CA GLY A 334 -29.08 -17.80 15.65
C GLY A 334 -28.13 -16.74 15.08
N ILE A 335 -26.83 -17.05 14.98
CA ILE A 335 -25.81 -16.19 14.36
C ILE A 335 -25.19 -16.90 13.16
N THR A 336 -25.00 -16.17 12.07
CA THR A 336 -24.05 -16.55 11.02
C THR A 336 -22.82 -15.67 11.12
N ALA A 337 -21.62 -16.27 11.04
CA ALA A 337 -20.39 -15.52 11.16
C ALA A 337 -19.33 -15.99 10.15
N GLY A 338 -18.69 -15.04 9.48
CA GLY A 338 -17.58 -15.29 8.57
C GLY A 338 -16.30 -14.62 9.04
N VAL A 339 -15.25 -15.39 9.28
CA VAL A 339 -13.91 -14.90 9.54
C VAL A 339 -13.19 -14.69 8.20
N ILE A 340 -12.66 -13.49 7.95
CA ILE A 340 -11.94 -13.21 6.70
C ILE A 340 -10.65 -14.02 6.66
N TYR A 341 -10.43 -14.71 5.54
CA TYR A 341 -9.16 -15.36 5.27
C TYR A 341 -8.04 -14.34 4.99
N SER A 342 -6.89 -14.57 5.57
CA SER A 342 -5.64 -13.86 5.31
C SER A 342 -4.59 -14.81 4.73
N THR A 343 -3.71 -14.33 3.88
CA THR A 343 -2.62 -15.11 3.28
C THR A 343 -1.65 -15.72 4.32
N THR A 344 -1.61 -15.15 5.53
CA THR A 344 -0.84 -15.72 6.66
C THR A 344 -1.47 -16.97 7.27
N MET A 345 -2.70 -17.31 6.89
CA MET A 345 -3.43 -18.50 7.38
C MET A 345 -3.16 -19.76 6.55
N GLY A 346 -2.31 -19.68 5.53
CA GLY A 346 -1.98 -20.80 4.65
C GLY A 346 -2.52 -20.63 3.23
N THR A 347 -2.89 -21.73 2.59
CA THR A 347 -3.46 -21.76 1.22
C THR A 347 -4.98 -21.63 1.27
N HIS A 348 -5.57 -21.00 0.28
CA HIS A 348 -7.02 -20.96 0.06
C HIS A 348 -7.30 -21.36 -1.40
N GLY A 349 -8.20 -22.30 -1.64
CA GLY A 349 -8.48 -22.79 -2.99
C GLY A 349 -9.01 -21.72 -3.94
N VAL A 350 -9.73 -20.71 -3.41
CA VAL A 350 -10.18 -19.58 -4.23
C VAL A 350 -9.08 -18.53 -4.34
N GLY A 351 -8.66 -18.21 -5.57
CA GLY A 351 -7.72 -17.13 -5.84
C GLY A 351 -8.31 -15.74 -5.59
N ALA A 352 -7.44 -14.75 -5.35
CA ALA A 352 -7.86 -13.37 -5.09
C ALA A 352 -8.29 -12.62 -6.36
N GLY A 353 -9.20 -11.64 -6.20
CA GLY A 353 -9.56 -10.65 -7.21
C GLY A 353 -10.53 -11.14 -8.28
N LEU A 354 -11.03 -10.21 -9.09
CA LEU A 354 -11.89 -10.44 -10.26
C LEU A 354 -11.17 -10.02 -11.54
N MET A 355 -11.40 -10.73 -12.63
CA MET A 355 -10.91 -10.36 -13.96
C MET A 355 -11.82 -9.29 -14.59
N PRO A 356 -11.38 -8.59 -15.64
CA PRO A 356 -12.20 -7.60 -16.34
C PRO A 356 -13.56 -8.11 -16.78
N ARG A 357 -13.63 -9.32 -17.31
CA ARG A 357 -14.89 -9.96 -17.78
C ARG A 357 -15.87 -10.26 -16.65
N ASP A 358 -15.38 -10.57 -15.45
CA ASP A 358 -16.23 -10.77 -14.26
C ASP A 358 -16.67 -9.43 -13.67
N ARG A 359 -15.83 -8.41 -13.78
CA ARG A 359 -16.06 -7.08 -13.21
C ARG A 359 -17.09 -6.28 -13.99
N ALA A 360 -17.03 -6.34 -15.33
CA ALA A 360 -17.90 -5.54 -16.18
C ALA A 360 -19.38 -5.83 -15.95
N PRO A 361 -19.87 -7.09 -15.97
CA PRO A 361 -21.28 -7.40 -15.69
C PRO A 361 -21.74 -6.96 -14.30
N LEU A 362 -20.90 -7.13 -13.28
CA LEU A 362 -21.23 -6.71 -11.91
C LEU A 362 -21.30 -5.18 -11.79
N SER A 363 -20.45 -4.46 -12.54
CA SER A 363 -20.49 -2.99 -12.61
C SER A 363 -21.73 -2.48 -13.36
N GLU A 364 -22.19 -3.22 -14.39
CA GLU A 364 -23.44 -2.89 -15.09
C GLU A 364 -24.68 -3.17 -14.24
N TRP A 365 -24.66 -4.28 -13.48
CA TRP A 365 -25.77 -4.61 -12.59
C TRP A 365 -26.02 -3.55 -11.52
N ILE A 366 -24.96 -2.96 -10.93
CA ILE A 366 -25.14 -1.97 -9.86
C ILE A 366 -25.44 -0.57 -10.39
N ALA A 367 -25.14 -0.24 -11.65
CA ALA A 367 -25.25 1.09 -12.21
C ALA A 367 -26.66 1.73 -12.02
N PRO A 368 -27.79 1.02 -12.21
CA PRO A 368 -29.12 1.61 -12.02
C PRO A 368 -29.40 2.12 -10.60
N ALA A 369 -28.70 1.60 -9.57
CA ALA A 369 -28.84 2.11 -8.20
C ALA A 369 -28.37 3.55 -8.04
N PHE A 370 -27.56 4.05 -8.96
CA PHE A 370 -26.97 5.38 -8.93
C PHE A 370 -27.79 6.43 -9.69
N GLU A 371 -28.62 5.96 -10.61
CA GLU A 371 -29.49 6.83 -11.40
C GLU A 371 -30.64 7.42 -10.56
N PRO A 372 -31.13 8.61 -10.94
CA PRO A 372 -30.60 9.50 -11.98
C PRO A 372 -29.45 10.40 -11.49
N TYR A 373 -29.05 10.31 -10.24
CA TYR A 373 -28.20 11.30 -9.56
C TYR A 373 -26.72 11.24 -9.93
N LEU A 374 -26.23 10.05 -10.32
CA LEU A 374 -24.84 9.86 -10.73
C LEU A 374 -24.80 9.20 -12.10
N ARG A 375 -23.96 9.71 -12.97
CA ARG A 375 -23.65 9.11 -14.26
C ARG A 375 -22.25 8.53 -14.27
N ARG A 376 -22.01 7.52 -15.07
CA ARG A 376 -20.68 6.95 -15.24
C ARG A 376 -19.70 7.99 -15.78
N VAL A 377 -18.48 7.96 -15.28
CA VAL A 377 -17.38 8.74 -15.85
C VAL A 377 -17.14 8.30 -17.29
N PRO A 378 -16.92 9.20 -18.25
CA PRO A 378 -16.67 8.88 -19.65
C PRO A 378 -15.52 7.89 -19.82
N ASP A 379 -15.61 7.05 -20.84
CA ASP A 379 -14.52 6.16 -21.23
C ASP A 379 -13.29 6.99 -21.62
N HIS A 380 -12.13 6.58 -21.14
CA HIS A 380 -10.88 7.29 -21.39
C HIS A 380 -10.20 6.74 -22.64
N HIS A 381 -9.70 7.62 -23.48
CA HIS A 381 -9.05 7.29 -24.75
C HIS A 381 -7.52 7.32 -24.65
N PRO A 382 -6.78 6.64 -25.56
CA PRO A 382 -5.33 6.68 -25.58
C PRO A 382 -4.78 8.11 -25.73
N SER A 383 -3.66 8.37 -25.06
CA SER A 383 -2.89 9.59 -25.23
C SER A 383 -2.42 9.77 -26.69
N LYS A 384 -2.36 11.02 -27.15
CA LYS A 384 -1.75 11.38 -28.45
C LYS A 384 -0.23 11.14 -28.50
N TYR A 385 0.43 11.02 -27.33
CA TYR A 385 1.88 10.80 -27.22
C TYR A 385 2.25 9.33 -27.21
N PRO A 386 3.45 8.95 -27.73
CA PRO A 386 3.97 7.60 -27.61
C PRO A 386 4.08 7.15 -26.15
N VAL A 387 3.74 5.90 -25.87
CA VAL A 387 3.76 5.30 -24.52
C VAL A 387 4.95 4.38 -24.27
N ALA A 388 5.83 4.18 -25.24
CA ALA A 388 6.97 3.29 -25.13
C ALA A 388 8.30 4.03 -25.29
N PRO A 389 9.26 3.89 -24.36
CA PRO A 389 10.61 4.41 -24.55
C PRO A 389 11.33 3.73 -25.74
N ARG A 390 12.35 4.40 -26.28
CA ARG A 390 13.11 3.95 -27.48
C ARG A 390 13.95 2.70 -27.21
N ASN A 391 14.53 2.60 -26.01
CA ASN A 391 15.48 1.56 -25.64
C ASN A 391 14.87 0.29 -25.03
N LEU A 392 13.53 0.11 -25.15
CA LEU A 392 12.92 -1.14 -24.69
C LEU A 392 13.43 -2.34 -25.50
N PRO A 393 13.69 -3.47 -24.81
CA PRO A 393 14.05 -4.70 -25.46
C PRO A 393 12.97 -5.15 -26.46
N ARG A 394 13.34 -5.25 -27.73
CA ARG A 394 12.47 -5.80 -28.79
C ARG A 394 12.70 -7.29 -28.93
N LYS A 395 11.64 -8.05 -29.20
CA LYS A 395 11.80 -9.47 -29.56
C LYS A 395 12.58 -9.55 -30.84
N PRO A 396 13.59 -10.45 -30.92
CA PRO A 396 14.33 -10.65 -32.17
C PRO A 396 13.36 -11.05 -33.28
N THR A 397 13.39 -10.33 -34.38
CA THR A 397 12.61 -10.64 -35.56
C THR A 397 13.54 -11.23 -36.62
N GLY A 398 13.16 -12.34 -37.23
CA GLY A 398 13.93 -12.99 -38.30
C GLY A 398 13.01 -13.90 -39.09
N LYS A 399 13.38 -14.19 -40.34
CA LYS A 399 12.63 -15.10 -41.21
C LYS A 399 12.92 -16.55 -40.85
N THR A 400 14.15 -16.85 -40.38
CA THR A 400 14.56 -18.19 -39.96
C THR A 400 14.91 -18.27 -38.49
N PRO A 401 14.94 -19.46 -37.88
CA PRO A 401 15.41 -19.64 -36.50
C PRO A 401 16.86 -19.15 -36.32
N GLU A 402 17.74 -19.43 -37.29
CA GLU A 402 19.18 -19.05 -37.27
C GLU A 402 19.31 -17.52 -37.18
N GLU A 403 18.59 -16.78 -38.06
CA GLU A 403 18.58 -15.31 -38.03
C GLU A 403 18.09 -14.75 -36.70
N LYS A 404 17.11 -15.41 -36.07
CA LYS A 404 16.60 -15.00 -34.74
C LYS A 404 17.64 -15.24 -33.66
N ASP A 405 18.34 -16.37 -33.72
CA ASP A 405 19.35 -16.72 -32.72
C ASP A 405 20.61 -15.84 -32.87
N GLU A 406 21.02 -15.51 -34.09
CA GLU A 406 22.11 -14.56 -34.34
C GLU A 406 21.77 -13.16 -33.80
N LYS A 407 20.56 -12.66 -34.09
CA LYS A 407 20.07 -11.38 -33.55
C LYS A 407 19.97 -11.40 -32.03
N LYS A 408 19.53 -12.51 -31.46
CA LYS A 408 19.46 -12.68 -30.00
C LYS A 408 20.85 -12.63 -29.37
N ALA A 409 21.83 -13.35 -29.98
CA ALA A 409 23.22 -13.34 -29.53
C ALA A 409 23.83 -11.93 -29.61
N LYS A 410 23.59 -11.20 -30.71
CA LYS A 410 24.04 -9.81 -30.86
C LYS A 410 23.44 -8.89 -29.78
N ILE A 411 22.13 -8.98 -29.51
CA ILE A 411 21.48 -8.18 -28.50
C ILE A 411 22.06 -8.51 -27.10
N THR A 412 22.30 -9.78 -26.80
CA THR A 412 22.92 -10.21 -25.55
C THR A 412 24.30 -9.60 -25.37
N ARG A 413 25.16 -9.68 -26.37
CA ARG A 413 26.51 -9.09 -26.31
C ARG A 413 26.50 -7.58 -26.10
N LEU A 414 25.63 -6.86 -26.80
CA LEU A 414 25.46 -5.41 -26.59
C LEU A 414 25.02 -5.06 -25.17
N ARG A 415 24.13 -5.85 -24.60
CA ARG A 415 23.69 -5.65 -23.19
C ARG A 415 24.81 -5.93 -22.20
N GLN A 416 25.57 -6.98 -22.42
CA GLN A 416 26.73 -7.34 -21.59
C GLN A 416 27.77 -6.22 -21.61
N GLN A 417 28.11 -5.73 -22.81
CA GLN A 417 29.02 -4.60 -22.98
C GLN A 417 28.49 -3.34 -22.28
N ALA A 418 27.23 -2.95 -22.51
CA ALA A 418 26.60 -1.78 -21.87
C ALA A 418 26.61 -1.88 -20.34
N ARG A 419 26.46 -3.08 -19.76
CA ARG A 419 26.57 -3.28 -18.32
C ARG A 419 28.02 -3.10 -17.84
N ARG A 420 29.05 -3.61 -18.55
CA ARG A 420 30.43 -3.40 -18.16
C ARG A 420 30.82 -1.93 -18.25
N GLU A 421 30.46 -1.24 -19.32
CA GLU A 421 30.67 0.21 -19.49
C GLU A 421 29.96 1.02 -18.40
N GLY A 422 28.70 0.62 -18.06
CA GLY A 422 27.93 1.25 -17.01
C GLY A 422 28.56 1.04 -15.64
N LEU A 423 29.02 -0.17 -15.31
CA LEU A 423 29.72 -0.45 -14.05
C LEU A 423 31.04 0.31 -13.96
N ALA A 424 31.85 0.31 -15.04
CA ALA A 424 33.08 1.08 -15.08
C ALA A 424 32.85 2.59 -14.82
N ARG A 425 31.75 3.14 -15.34
CA ARG A 425 31.36 4.54 -15.10
C ARG A 425 30.99 4.78 -13.65
N VAL A 426 30.11 3.95 -13.04
CA VAL A 426 29.67 4.17 -11.64
C VAL A 426 30.75 3.85 -10.62
N LEU A 427 31.78 3.07 -11.01
CA LEU A 427 32.95 2.76 -10.21
C LEU A 427 34.14 3.68 -10.55
N GLU A 428 33.93 4.70 -11.39
CA GLU A 428 34.94 5.71 -11.76
C GLU A 428 36.23 5.12 -12.37
N GLY A 429 36.06 3.98 -13.08
CA GLY A 429 37.17 3.25 -13.71
C GLY A 429 37.85 2.23 -12.78
N GLU A 430 37.46 2.18 -11.50
CA GLU A 430 37.99 1.18 -10.58
C GLU A 430 37.39 -0.22 -10.85
N PRO A 431 38.11 -1.29 -10.48
CA PRO A 431 37.58 -2.65 -10.57
C PRO A 431 36.28 -2.84 -9.77
N LEU A 432 35.37 -3.69 -10.27
CA LEU A 432 34.29 -4.22 -9.45
C LEU A 432 34.85 -5.25 -8.48
N ASN A 433 34.88 -4.92 -7.21
CA ASN A 433 35.24 -5.83 -6.14
C ASN A 433 33.98 -6.36 -5.47
N ALA A 434 33.65 -7.62 -5.72
CA ALA A 434 32.50 -8.29 -5.14
C ALA A 434 32.93 -9.41 -4.18
N GLU A 435 32.07 -9.68 -3.20
CA GLU A 435 32.25 -10.76 -2.26
C GLU A 435 31.00 -11.62 -2.21
N VAL A 436 31.16 -12.93 -2.14
CA VAL A 436 30.06 -13.88 -2.00
C VAL A 436 30.31 -14.70 -0.75
N LEU A 437 29.45 -14.48 0.26
CA LEU A 437 29.37 -15.29 1.47
C LEU A 437 28.33 -16.38 1.26
N TRP A 438 28.76 -17.61 1.04
CA TRP A 438 27.88 -18.69 0.61
C TRP A 438 27.71 -19.76 1.70
N GLN A 439 26.63 -20.55 1.64
CA GLN A 439 26.37 -21.73 2.50
C GLN A 439 26.23 -23.00 1.66
N ASP A 440 25.67 -22.91 0.47
CA ASP A 440 25.47 -24.04 -0.46
C ASP A 440 26.30 -23.84 -1.72
N THR A 441 27.14 -24.83 -2.05
CA THR A 441 28.01 -24.80 -3.23
C THR A 441 27.23 -24.56 -4.53
N ARG A 442 25.99 -25.06 -4.64
CA ARG A 442 25.12 -24.84 -5.81
C ARG A 442 24.75 -23.37 -5.95
N THR A 443 24.50 -22.67 -4.84
CA THR A 443 24.22 -21.23 -4.84
C THR A 443 25.46 -20.44 -5.24
N ARG A 444 26.63 -20.78 -4.67
CA ARG A 444 27.92 -20.21 -5.06
C ARG A 444 28.16 -20.34 -6.55
N ASP A 445 28.09 -21.56 -7.07
CA ASP A 445 28.37 -21.84 -8.49
C ASP A 445 27.34 -21.16 -9.42
N GLY A 446 26.07 -21.12 -8.96
CA GLY A 446 25.01 -20.36 -9.66
C GLY A 446 25.26 -18.85 -9.70
N LEU A 447 25.77 -18.26 -8.62
CA LEU A 447 26.14 -16.84 -8.58
C LEU A 447 27.29 -16.55 -9.53
N ILE A 448 28.34 -17.38 -9.54
CA ILE A 448 29.49 -17.23 -10.46
C ILE A 448 29.03 -17.32 -11.91
N ALA A 449 28.28 -18.37 -12.25
CA ALA A 449 27.78 -18.58 -13.62
C ALA A 449 26.90 -17.42 -14.11
N GLN A 450 26.00 -16.91 -13.22
CA GLN A 450 25.10 -15.82 -13.59
C GLN A 450 25.80 -14.45 -13.64
N LEU A 451 26.87 -14.22 -12.88
CA LEU A 451 27.73 -13.05 -13.05
C LEU A 451 28.41 -13.07 -14.41
N ALA A 452 29.03 -14.22 -14.74
CA ALA A 452 29.72 -14.40 -16.03
C ALA A 452 28.75 -14.22 -17.21
N GLU A 453 27.54 -14.79 -17.15
CA GLU A 453 26.51 -14.61 -18.14
C GLU A 453 26.04 -13.15 -18.23
N ALA A 454 25.79 -12.50 -17.08
CA ALA A 454 25.27 -11.13 -17.04
C ALA A 454 26.24 -10.10 -17.64
N LEU A 455 27.54 -10.32 -17.47
CA LEU A 455 28.60 -9.42 -17.92
C LEU A 455 29.34 -9.93 -19.21
N GLY A 456 29.04 -11.16 -19.69
CA GLY A 456 29.71 -11.76 -20.86
C GLY A 456 31.19 -12.01 -20.56
N LEU A 457 31.47 -12.62 -19.42
CA LEU A 457 32.82 -13.00 -19.01
C LEU A 457 33.09 -14.45 -19.45
N ASP A 458 34.24 -14.69 -20.00
CA ASP A 458 34.73 -16.02 -20.35
C ASP A 458 35.32 -16.73 -19.11
N ASN A 459 36.33 -17.59 -19.32
CA ASN A 459 37.03 -18.17 -18.18
C ASN A 459 37.79 -17.08 -17.40
N PRO A 460 37.89 -17.20 -16.07
CA PRO A 460 38.64 -16.22 -15.28
C PRO A 460 40.12 -16.23 -15.65
N ASP A 461 40.74 -15.05 -15.76
CA ASP A 461 42.16 -14.88 -16.05
C ASP A 461 43.04 -15.35 -14.89
N SER A 462 42.53 -15.25 -13.65
CA SER A 462 43.13 -15.83 -12.45
C SER A 462 42.07 -16.53 -11.61
N SER A 463 42.42 -17.71 -11.14
CA SER A 463 41.55 -18.57 -10.27
C SER A 463 42.35 -19.11 -9.12
N ASP A 464 42.56 -18.28 -8.10
CA ASP A 464 43.13 -18.73 -6.84
C ASP A 464 42.04 -19.33 -5.94
N PRO A 465 42.39 -20.21 -4.98
CA PRO A 465 41.45 -20.73 -4.02
C PRO A 465 40.68 -19.58 -3.30
N GLY A 466 39.38 -19.46 -3.56
CA GLY A 466 38.54 -18.42 -2.96
C GLY A 466 38.56 -17.06 -3.67
N SER A 467 39.22 -16.91 -4.83
CA SER A 467 39.20 -15.65 -5.58
C SER A 467 39.19 -15.89 -7.10
N LEU A 468 38.37 -15.13 -7.81
CA LEU A 468 38.25 -15.17 -9.26
C LEU A 468 38.44 -13.75 -9.79
N THR A 469 39.21 -13.63 -10.89
CA THR A 469 39.44 -12.34 -11.57
C THR A 469 39.20 -12.48 -13.06
N TRP A 470 38.49 -11.51 -13.62
CA TRP A 470 38.31 -11.35 -15.09
C TRP A 470 38.75 -9.95 -15.50
N GLN A 471 39.37 -9.85 -16.65
CA GLN A 471 39.75 -8.59 -17.27
C GLN A 471 39.03 -8.46 -18.61
N THR A 472 38.33 -7.38 -18.82
CA THR A 472 37.75 -7.02 -20.10
C THR A 472 38.28 -5.66 -20.53
N SER A 473 37.99 -5.24 -21.76
CA SER A 473 38.41 -3.90 -22.25
C SER A 473 37.78 -2.77 -21.42
N GLU A 474 36.61 -3.00 -20.82
CA GLU A 474 35.84 -1.97 -20.13
C GLU A 474 35.96 -2.05 -18.60
N LEU A 475 36.13 -3.26 -18.05
CA LEU A 475 35.99 -3.48 -16.60
C LEU A 475 36.85 -4.66 -16.14
N THR A 476 37.54 -4.50 -15.03
CA THR A 476 38.11 -5.62 -14.25
C THR A 476 37.11 -6.04 -13.20
N VAL A 477 36.84 -7.35 -13.09
CA VAL A 477 35.90 -7.92 -12.08
C VAL A 477 36.69 -8.85 -11.17
N ARG A 478 36.59 -8.64 -9.86
CA ARG A 478 37.19 -9.51 -8.84
C ARG A 478 36.11 -10.01 -7.92
N VAL A 479 36.05 -11.32 -7.72
CA VAL A 479 35.06 -11.95 -6.84
C VAL A 479 35.78 -12.78 -5.80
N ARG A 480 35.56 -12.48 -4.54
CA ARG A 480 36.02 -13.31 -3.43
C ARG A 480 34.88 -14.24 -2.97
N LEU A 481 35.24 -15.48 -2.70
CA LEU A 481 34.30 -16.54 -2.30
C LEU A 481 34.69 -17.06 -0.93
N GLU A 482 33.78 -16.94 0.03
CA GLU A 482 34.01 -17.39 1.43
C GLU A 482 32.74 -18.02 1.97
N GLU A 483 32.88 -18.98 2.90
CA GLU A 483 31.71 -19.54 3.60
C GLU A 483 31.14 -18.56 4.60
N ALA A 484 29.81 -18.35 4.55
CA ALA A 484 29.12 -17.44 5.46
C ALA A 484 29.15 -17.88 6.93
N GLY A 485 29.24 -19.18 7.16
CA GLY A 485 29.31 -19.77 8.49
C GLY A 485 28.25 -19.22 9.46
N ASP A 486 28.67 -18.94 10.70
CA ASP A 486 27.79 -18.45 11.76
C ASP A 486 27.21 -17.05 11.50
N LEU A 487 27.81 -16.29 10.59
CA LEU A 487 27.26 -14.95 10.23
C LEU A 487 25.84 -15.04 9.70
N ALA A 488 25.55 -16.06 8.88
CA ALA A 488 24.22 -16.26 8.29
C ALA A 488 23.23 -17.00 9.20
N ALA A 489 23.68 -17.46 10.38
CA ALA A 489 22.80 -18.13 11.34
C ALA A 489 21.77 -17.17 11.94
N ARG A 490 20.64 -17.71 12.38
CA ARG A 490 19.61 -16.93 13.08
C ARG A 490 20.17 -16.15 14.25
N LEU A 491 19.55 -15.03 14.58
CA LEU A 491 19.88 -14.31 15.82
C LEU A 491 19.48 -15.16 17.03
N ASP A 492 20.37 -15.25 18.01
CA ASP A 492 20.14 -16.02 19.23
C ASP A 492 19.95 -15.09 20.43
N PHE A 493 18.95 -15.37 21.25
CA PHE A 493 18.65 -14.67 22.48
C PHE A 493 17.91 -15.57 23.46
N PRO A 494 18.00 -15.30 24.79
CA PRO A 494 17.39 -16.13 25.80
C PRO A 494 15.86 -16.14 25.74
N GLY A 495 15.26 -17.32 25.66
CA GLY A 495 13.84 -17.57 25.79
C GLY A 495 12.98 -17.26 24.54
N PRO A 496 11.72 -17.71 24.50
CA PRO A 496 10.86 -17.63 23.34
C PRO A 496 10.31 -16.21 23.06
N LYS A 497 10.29 -15.33 24.04
CA LYS A 497 9.89 -13.92 23.92
C LYS A 497 11.04 -13.05 24.44
N PRO A 498 11.94 -12.58 23.55
CA PRO A 498 13.08 -11.77 23.99
C PRO A 498 12.60 -10.46 24.58
N ARG A 499 13.18 -10.05 25.71
CA ARG A 499 13.06 -8.66 26.17
C ARG A 499 13.75 -7.76 25.15
N LYS A 500 13.29 -6.52 25.01
CA LYS A 500 13.88 -5.55 24.08
C LYS A 500 15.40 -5.42 24.23
N LYS A 501 15.91 -5.50 25.46
CA LYS A 501 17.34 -5.51 25.78
C LYS A 501 18.08 -6.67 25.11
N HIS A 502 17.58 -7.89 25.23
CA HIS A 502 18.23 -9.08 24.64
C HIS A 502 18.25 -9.02 23.11
N LEU A 503 17.16 -8.52 22.50
CA LEU A 503 17.12 -8.33 21.06
C LEU A 503 18.15 -7.30 20.59
N ARG A 504 18.26 -6.15 21.28
CA ARG A 504 19.27 -5.12 20.97
C ARG A 504 20.68 -5.65 21.12
N GLN A 505 20.97 -6.41 22.17
CA GLN A 505 22.27 -7.06 22.38
C GLN A 505 22.61 -8.03 21.24
N ALA A 506 21.67 -8.89 20.83
CA ALA A 506 21.87 -9.83 19.74
C ALA A 506 22.13 -9.10 18.40
N ILE A 507 21.38 -8.03 18.14
CA ILE A 507 21.58 -7.17 16.95
C ILE A 507 22.98 -6.55 17.00
N GLY A 508 23.35 -5.90 18.09
CA GLY A 508 24.67 -5.24 18.25
C GLY A 508 25.83 -6.24 18.14
N GLN A 509 25.70 -7.41 18.75
CA GLN A 509 26.71 -8.46 18.66
C GLN A 509 26.91 -8.95 17.23
N ARG A 510 25.83 -9.31 16.52
CA ARG A 510 25.94 -9.78 15.13
C ARG A 510 26.45 -8.68 14.20
N ARG A 511 26.05 -7.42 14.40
CA ARG A 511 26.56 -6.26 13.64
C ARG A 511 28.07 -6.14 13.79
N ARG A 512 28.61 -6.21 15.06
CA ARG A 512 30.07 -6.17 15.33
C ARG A 512 30.79 -7.39 14.74
N GLN A 513 30.21 -8.58 14.83
CA GLN A 513 30.78 -9.80 14.23
C GLN A 513 30.93 -9.63 12.71
N ALA A 514 29.86 -9.17 12.05
CA ALA A 514 29.90 -8.95 10.60
C ALA A 514 30.89 -7.84 10.20
N SER A 515 30.86 -6.67 10.85
CA SER A 515 31.79 -5.59 10.53
C SER A 515 33.24 -5.95 10.83
N GLY A 516 33.54 -6.66 11.94
CA GLY A 516 34.88 -7.13 12.28
C GLY A 516 35.42 -8.17 11.29
N HIS A 517 34.59 -9.14 10.90
CA HIS A 517 34.96 -10.11 9.88
C HIS A 517 35.29 -9.43 8.54
N LEU A 518 34.45 -8.54 8.09
CA LEU A 518 34.61 -7.83 6.82
C LEU A 518 35.73 -6.78 6.84
N ALA A 519 36.02 -6.18 7.97
CA ALA A 519 37.13 -5.21 8.11
C ALA A 519 38.50 -5.87 7.96
N SER A 520 38.61 -7.17 8.32
CA SER A 520 39.85 -7.94 8.16
C SER A 520 40.12 -8.38 6.71
N SER A 521 39.16 -8.22 5.86
CA SER A 521 39.23 -8.64 4.45
C SER A 521 39.46 -7.42 3.49
N GLN A 522 39.83 -7.70 2.24
CA GLN A 522 40.00 -6.65 1.24
C GLN A 522 38.65 -5.90 1.02
N PRO A 523 38.68 -4.57 0.81
CA PRO A 523 37.46 -3.80 0.51
C PRO A 523 36.69 -4.39 -0.67
N ALA A 524 35.36 -4.43 -0.53
CA ALA A 524 34.45 -4.82 -1.60
C ALA A 524 33.35 -3.76 -1.78
N ASP A 525 32.91 -3.55 -3.01
CA ASP A 525 31.82 -2.64 -3.33
C ASP A 525 30.48 -3.26 -2.99
N LEU A 526 30.36 -4.58 -3.15
CA LEU A 526 29.14 -5.36 -2.97
C LEU A 526 29.43 -6.71 -2.33
N THR A 527 28.71 -7.03 -1.27
CA THR A 527 28.71 -8.36 -0.64
C THR A 527 27.36 -9.04 -0.86
N ILE A 528 27.34 -10.21 -1.50
CA ILE A 528 26.16 -11.07 -1.62
C ILE A 528 26.24 -12.14 -0.53
N ILE A 529 25.23 -12.20 0.33
CA ILE A 529 25.20 -13.14 1.46
C ILE A 529 24.08 -14.15 1.26
N GLU A 530 24.42 -15.44 1.30
CA GLU A 530 23.44 -16.50 1.33
C GLU A 530 22.94 -16.69 2.76
N ILE A 531 21.62 -16.60 2.96
CA ILE A 531 20.94 -16.81 4.23
C ILE A 531 19.90 -17.91 4.11
N GLY A 532 19.44 -18.47 5.23
CA GLY A 532 18.37 -19.47 5.27
C GLY A 532 17.07 -19.00 4.62
N HIS A 533 16.17 -19.95 4.41
CA HIS A 533 14.84 -19.62 3.87
C HIS A 533 14.04 -18.79 4.91
N PRO A 534 13.16 -17.85 4.50
CA PRO A 534 12.34 -17.07 5.43
C PRO A 534 11.54 -17.90 6.44
N ASP A 535 11.14 -19.12 6.06
CA ASP A 535 10.44 -20.05 6.98
C ASP A 535 11.33 -20.58 8.12
N ASP A 536 12.65 -20.43 8.03
CA ASP A 536 13.61 -20.85 9.06
C ASP A 536 13.76 -19.80 10.16
N PHE A 537 13.20 -18.62 9.98
CA PHE A 537 13.31 -17.47 10.88
C PHE A 537 11.94 -17.01 11.39
N THR A 538 11.93 -16.43 12.56
CA THR A 538 10.87 -15.49 12.96
C THR A 538 11.31 -14.06 12.60
N PRO A 539 10.43 -13.08 12.53
CA PRO A 539 10.79 -11.69 12.24
C PRO A 539 11.88 -11.12 13.19
N LEU A 540 12.01 -11.69 14.39
CA LEU A 540 12.99 -11.25 15.39
C LEU A 540 14.33 -11.99 15.28
N THR A 541 14.36 -13.17 14.64
CA THR A 541 15.56 -14.01 14.52
C THR A 541 16.25 -13.90 13.17
N ASP A 542 15.65 -13.17 12.20
CA ASP A 542 16.21 -12.96 10.87
C ASP A 542 17.50 -12.11 10.96
N PRO A 543 18.66 -12.63 10.52
CA PRO A 543 19.92 -11.91 10.57
C PRO A 543 20.08 -10.82 9.51
N LYS A 544 19.19 -10.77 8.52
CA LYS A 544 19.30 -9.94 7.31
C LYS A 544 19.57 -8.47 7.64
N PHE A 545 18.82 -7.91 8.59
CA PHE A 545 18.95 -6.51 8.98
C PHE A 545 20.32 -6.22 9.63
N THR A 546 20.76 -7.08 10.55
CA THR A 546 22.04 -6.92 11.28
C THR A 546 23.24 -7.09 10.38
N LEU A 547 23.17 -8.02 9.43
CA LEU A 547 24.20 -8.23 8.43
C LEU A 547 24.33 -7.00 7.51
N ARG A 548 23.21 -6.42 7.09
CA ARG A 548 23.25 -5.19 6.27
C ARG A 548 23.89 -4.04 7.02
N LEU A 549 23.59 -3.88 8.31
CA LEU A 549 24.24 -2.88 9.16
C LEU A 549 25.74 -3.11 9.26
N GLY A 550 26.17 -4.36 9.55
CA GLY A 550 27.59 -4.71 9.68
C GLY A 550 28.37 -4.52 8.37
N CYS A 551 27.76 -4.85 7.23
CA CYS A 551 28.36 -4.60 5.91
C CYS A 551 28.49 -3.10 5.64
N ALA A 552 27.46 -2.31 5.96
CA ALA A 552 27.51 -0.86 5.78
C ALA A 552 28.54 -0.18 6.68
N ASP A 553 28.77 -0.66 7.90
CA ASP A 553 29.85 -0.21 8.78
C ASP A 553 31.24 -0.46 8.14
N ALA A 554 31.36 -1.56 7.39
CA ALA A 554 32.55 -1.88 6.61
C ALA A 554 32.59 -1.17 5.23
N GLY A 555 31.68 -0.26 4.95
CA GLY A 555 31.59 0.49 3.70
C GLY A 555 31.08 -0.27 2.49
N ARG A 556 30.37 -1.41 2.71
CA ARG A 556 29.93 -2.33 1.66
C ARG A 556 28.42 -2.32 1.46
N LEU A 557 28.00 -2.34 0.22
CA LEU A 557 26.62 -2.62 -0.13
C LEU A 557 26.33 -4.12 0.04
N THR A 558 25.06 -4.46 0.31
CA THR A 558 24.71 -5.86 0.64
C THR A 558 23.49 -6.32 -0.13
N GLN A 559 23.61 -7.48 -0.74
CA GLN A 559 22.48 -8.20 -1.30
C GLN A 559 22.36 -9.59 -0.68
N PHE A 560 21.11 -10.12 -0.63
CA PHE A 560 20.85 -11.42 -0.05
C PHE A 560 20.28 -12.38 -1.08
N ILE A 561 20.69 -13.65 -0.94
CA ILE A 561 20.12 -14.78 -1.64
C ILE A 561 19.73 -15.85 -0.64
N THR A 562 18.58 -16.51 -0.83
CA THR A 562 18.11 -17.53 0.10
C THR A 562 18.57 -18.92 -0.34
N THR A 563 18.95 -19.77 0.62
CA THR A 563 19.20 -21.19 0.37
C THR A 563 17.97 -21.86 -0.26
N PRO A 564 18.18 -22.88 -1.11
CA PRO A 564 17.07 -23.70 -1.61
C PRO A 564 16.34 -24.41 -0.47
N SER A 565 15.00 -24.24 -0.38
CA SER A 565 14.20 -24.91 0.66
C SER A 565 14.32 -26.44 0.62
N GLY A 566 14.71 -27.07 1.72
CA GLY A 566 14.82 -28.51 1.85
C GLY A 566 13.47 -29.27 1.82
N LYS A 567 12.33 -28.56 1.98
CA LYS A 567 10.97 -29.15 1.97
C LYS A 567 10.46 -29.44 0.55
N LYS A 568 10.95 -28.74 -0.46
CA LYS A 568 10.69 -29.08 -1.87
C LYS A 568 11.93 -29.74 -2.44
N LYS A 569 11.88 -31.05 -2.64
CA LYS A 569 12.97 -31.89 -3.16
C LYS A 569 13.56 -31.48 -4.54
N THR A 570 13.06 -30.42 -5.16
CA THR A 570 13.51 -29.91 -6.44
C THR A 570 13.60 -28.40 -6.41
N ALA A 571 14.66 -27.85 -5.79
CA ALA A 571 15.15 -26.57 -6.31
C ALA A 571 15.70 -26.88 -7.71
N THR A 572 14.91 -26.61 -8.74
CA THR A 572 15.37 -26.80 -10.11
C THR A 572 16.57 -25.87 -10.36
N ARG A 573 17.55 -26.34 -11.14
CA ARG A 573 18.70 -25.53 -11.59
C ARG A 573 18.24 -24.14 -12.07
N THR A 574 17.16 -24.08 -12.84
CA THR A 574 16.50 -22.85 -13.32
C THR A 574 16.08 -21.88 -12.18
N SER A 575 15.68 -22.38 -11.02
CA SER A 575 15.30 -21.53 -9.87
C SER A 575 16.53 -20.87 -9.21
N ILE A 576 17.66 -21.58 -9.13
CA ILE A 576 18.91 -21.03 -8.60
C ILE A 576 19.47 -19.99 -9.58
N GLU A 577 19.54 -20.32 -10.86
CA GLU A 577 20.00 -19.42 -11.93
C GLU A 577 19.20 -18.10 -11.92
N HIS A 578 17.87 -18.19 -11.86
CA HIS A 578 17.01 -17.00 -11.84
C HIS A 578 17.26 -16.14 -10.59
N ARG A 579 17.36 -16.75 -9.40
CA ARG A 579 17.61 -16.01 -8.14
C ARG A 579 19.00 -15.36 -8.13
N SER A 580 20.01 -16.08 -8.60
CA SER A 580 21.38 -15.58 -8.72
C SER A 580 21.47 -14.38 -9.67
N LEU A 581 20.82 -14.46 -10.84
CA LEU A 581 20.74 -13.34 -11.78
C LEU A 581 20.04 -12.12 -11.16
N GLN A 582 18.93 -12.34 -10.41
CA GLN A 582 18.24 -11.24 -9.74
C GLN A 582 19.11 -10.61 -8.64
N SER A 583 19.83 -11.41 -7.86
CA SER A 583 20.74 -10.89 -6.83
C SER A 583 21.83 -9.99 -7.41
N TRP A 584 22.43 -10.36 -8.55
CA TRP A 584 23.40 -9.50 -9.24
C TRP A 584 22.75 -8.25 -9.82
N THR A 585 21.59 -8.37 -10.43
CA THR A 585 20.85 -7.22 -10.99
C THR A 585 20.53 -6.20 -9.91
N ASP A 586 20.07 -6.68 -8.75
CA ASP A 586 19.81 -5.81 -7.60
C ASP A 586 21.10 -5.23 -7.01
N GLY A 587 22.19 -5.99 -6.96
CA GLY A 587 23.50 -5.51 -6.55
C GLY A 587 24.00 -4.38 -7.46
N PHE A 588 23.93 -4.55 -8.77
CA PHE A 588 24.31 -3.51 -9.74
C PHE A 588 23.45 -2.25 -9.60
N ARG A 589 22.14 -2.41 -9.37
CA ARG A 589 21.23 -1.29 -9.03
C ARG A 589 21.70 -0.53 -7.80
N GLN A 590 22.11 -1.23 -6.75
CA GLN A 590 22.60 -0.61 -5.50
C GLN A 590 23.91 0.16 -5.75
N LEU A 591 24.77 -0.31 -6.63
CA LEU A 591 25.96 0.42 -7.07
C LEU A 591 25.63 1.70 -7.86
N GLY A 592 24.39 1.86 -8.30
CA GLY A 592 23.93 2.99 -9.10
C GLY A 592 23.80 2.68 -10.59
N LEU A 593 23.92 1.42 -11.00
CA LEU A 593 23.69 1.01 -12.38
C LEU A 593 22.22 0.61 -12.59
N SER A 594 21.50 1.38 -13.38
CA SER A 594 20.18 1.04 -13.92
C SER A 594 20.03 1.66 -15.29
N THR A 595 19.42 0.91 -16.20
CA THR A 595 19.16 1.44 -17.56
C THR A 595 17.97 2.39 -17.50
N ILE A 596 18.24 3.69 -17.68
CA ILE A 596 17.23 4.72 -17.71
C ILE A 596 16.38 4.57 -19.00
N PRO A 597 15.05 4.64 -18.92
CA PRO A 597 14.20 4.67 -20.11
C PRO A 597 14.51 5.88 -20.99
N GLU A 598 14.93 5.64 -22.23
CA GLU A 598 15.09 6.71 -23.22
C GLU A 598 13.73 7.11 -23.77
N HIS A 599 13.21 8.27 -23.39
CA HIS A 599 11.92 8.70 -23.88
C HIS A 599 11.89 8.90 -25.40
N SER A 600 10.70 8.69 -25.98
CA SER A 600 10.44 8.86 -27.42
C SER A 600 9.64 10.13 -27.72
N LEU A 601 9.65 11.10 -26.79
CA LEU A 601 8.84 12.32 -26.82
C LEU A 601 9.64 13.48 -27.39
N ASP A 602 9.04 14.21 -28.30
CA ASP A 602 9.59 15.45 -28.84
C ASP A 602 9.09 16.65 -28.02
N GLY A 603 9.91 17.68 -27.89
CA GLY A 603 9.58 18.93 -27.20
C GLY A 603 9.92 18.97 -25.71
N LEU A 604 10.54 17.90 -25.18
CA LEU A 604 11.15 17.92 -23.84
C LEU A 604 12.54 18.56 -23.88
N PRO A 605 12.98 19.23 -22.78
CA PRO A 605 14.36 19.72 -22.67
C PRO A 605 15.39 18.58 -22.79
N ALA A 606 16.49 18.84 -23.51
CA ALA A 606 17.56 17.85 -23.71
C ALA A 606 18.38 17.57 -22.43
N ASP A 607 18.44 18.55 -21.54
CA ASP A 607 19.15 18.54 -20.26
C ASP A 607 18.24 18.26 -19.05
N LEU A 608 17.10 17.62 -19.28
CA LEU A 608 16.08 17.36 -18.27
C LEU A 608 16.57 16.39 -17.19
N ASN A 609 16.61 16.85 -15.97
CA ASN A 609 16.80 16.03 -14.77
C ASN A 609 15.45 15.51 -14.24
N THR A 610 15.40 14.27 -13.81
CA THR A 610 14.21 13.71 -13.16
C THR A 610 14.49 13.41 -11.70
N VAL A 611 13.68 13.97 -10.80
CA VAL A 611 13.83 13.85 -9.35
C VAL A 611 12.58 13.24 -8.74
N ALA A 612 12.75 12.21 -7.91
CA ALA A 612 11.65 11.61 -7.16
C ALA A 612 11.86 11.75 -5.65
N LEU A 613 10.79 12.10 -4.94
CA LEU A 613 10.74 12.18 -3.48
C LEU A 613 10.01 10.95 -2.90
N TRP A 614 10.56 10.41 -1.81
CA TRP A 614 9.98 9.30 -1.07
C TRP A 614 10.18 9.47 0.45
N LEU A 615 9.20 9.02 1.26
CA LEU A 615 9.35 8.94 2.71
C LEU A 615 9.54 7.48 3.11
N VAL A 616 10.69 7.17 3.66
CA VAL A 616 10.96 5.88 4.30
C VAL A 616 10.39 5.89 5.70
N LYS A 617 9.51 4.93 6.04
CA LYS A 617 8.77 4.88 7.30
C LYS A 617 9.29 3.76 8.18
N ARG A 618 9.86 4.08 9.32
CA ARG A 618 10.16 3.12 10.38
C ARG A 618 8.98 2.94 11.32
N ARG A 619 8.76 1.73 11.78
CA ARG A 619 7.73 1.40 12.78
C ARG A 619 8.36 1.28 14.18
N ALA A 620 7.57 1.61 15.21
CA ALA A 620 8.03 1.53 16.61
C ALA A 620 8.17 0.08 17.13
N ASP A 621 7.53 -0.87 16.47
CA ASP A 621 7.56 -2.30 16.80
C ASP A 621 8.72 -3.05 16.14
N GLY A 622 9.49 -2.37 15.27
CA GLY A 622 10.71 -2.93 14.68
C GLY A 622 11.85 -3.11 15.70
N PRO A 623 12.95 -3.81 15.30
CA PRO A 623 14.10 -4.08 16.16
C PRO A 623 14.73 -2.84 16.80
N THR A 624 14.66 -1.69 16.14
CA THR A 624 15.21 -0.42 16.67
C THR A 624 14.31 0.23 17.71
N GLY A 625 13.02 -0.18 17.79
CA GLY A 625 12.07 0.41 18.72
C GLY A 625 11.73 1.89 18.44
N GLN A 626 12.16 2.43 17.29
CA GLN A 626 12.00 3.85 16.95
C GLN A 626 11.08 4.04 15.76
N ARG A 627 10.13 4.94 15.88
CA ARG A 627 9.25 5.38 14.79
C ARG A 627 9.82 6.63 14.15
N ARG A 628 10.26 6.56 12.92
CA ARG A 628 10.82 7.72 12.20
C ARG A 628 10.35 7.71 10.74
N MET A 629 10.20 8.89 10.16
CA MET A 629 9.98 9.07 8.72
C MET A 629 11.16 9.84 8.17
N THR A 630 11.93 9.22 7.29
CA THR A 630 13.12 9.80 6.67
C THR A 630 12.80 10.17 5.22
N PRO A 631 12.83 11.47 4.85
CA PRO A 631 12.70 11.86 3.46
C PRO A 631 13.97 11.48 2.68
N VAL A 632 13.79 10.98 1.48
CA VAL A 632 14.87 10.68 0.51
C VAL A 632 14.51 11.23 -0.85
N ALA A 633 15.53 11.62 -1.62
CA ALA A 633 15.35 12.03 -3.01
C ALA A 633 16.37 11.35 -3.90
N VAL A 634 15.92 10.89 -5.07
CA VAL A 634 16.76 10.27 -6.09
C VAL A 634 16.60 11.05 -7.39
N ARG A 635 17.75 11.40 -8.00
CA ARG A 635 17.83 12.09 -9.28
C ARG A 635 18.47 11.17 -10.35
N THR A 636 17.94 11.26 -11.54
CA THR A 636 18.61 10.78 -12.74
C THR A 636 18.83 11.94 -13.70
N ASP A 637 20.03 12.08 -14.19
CA ASP A 637 20.40 13.12 -15.15
C ASP A 637 20.37 12.59 -16.61
N PRO A 638 20.52 13.45 -17.61
CA PRO A 638 20.52 13.04 -19.02
C PRO A 638 21.64 12.07 -19.39
N SER A 639 22.75 12.03 -18.62
CA SER A 639 23.84 11.06 -18.85
C SER A 639 23.49 9.65 -18.36
N GLY A 640 22.38 9.51 -17.61
CA GLY A 640 21.95 8.28 -16.97
C GLY A 640 22.60 8.03 -15.59
N ALA A 641 23.28 9.03 -15.02
CA ALA A 641 23.83 8.93 -13.67
C ALA A 641 22.70 8.99 -12.63
N ILE A 642 22.80 8.17 -11.58
CA ILE A 642 21.84 8.09 -10.49
C ILE A 642 22.50 8.64 -9.23
N THR A 643 21.89 9.70 -8.66
CA THR A 643 22.38 10.37 -7.47
C THR A 643 21.28 10.48 -6.42
N GLY A 644 21.67 10.60 -5.16
CA GLY A 644 20.78 10.86 -4.04
C GLY A 644 21.10 12.20 -3.37
N TRP A 645 20.08 12.86 -2.82
CA TRP A 645 20.27 14.11 -2.06
C TRP A 645 20.78 13.82 -0.66
N ASP A 646 21.86 14.46 -0.31
CA ASP A 646 22.41 14.47 1.04
C ASP A 646 22.05 15.78 1.75
N PRO A 647 21.15 15.76 2.73
CA PRO A 647 20.72 16.97 3.43
C PRO A 647 21.82 17.58 4.31
N ASP A 648 22.82 16.80 4.74
CA ASP A 648 23.88 17.25 5.64
C ASP A 648 24.90 18.11 4.89
N THR A 649 25.23 17.74 3.65
CA THR A 649 26.15 18.50 2.80
C THR A 649 25.42 19.48 1.86
N GLY A 650 24.12 19.26 1.60
CA GLY A 650 23.37 20.02 0.59
C GLY A 650 23.79 19.69 -0.85
N GLU A 651 24.25 18.48 -1.11
CA GLU A 651 24.79 18.06 -2.41
C GLU A 651 24.14 16.78 -2.95
N TRP A 652 24.21 16.57 -4.25
CA TRP A 652 23.86 15.34 -4.90
C TRP A 652 25.06 14.38 -4.91
N ILE A 653 24.96 13.27 -4.21
CA ILE A 653 26.01 12.26 -4.05
C ILE A 653 25.68 10.99 -4.83
N PRO A 654 26.67 10.14 -5.19
CA PRO A 654 26.42 8.84 -5.81
C PRO A 654 25.39 8.02 -5.02
N TYR A 655 24.50 7.31 -5.72
CA TYR A 655 23.42 6.53 -5.11
C TYR A 655 23.94 5.52 -4.08
N ARG A 656 25.06 4.82 -4.37
CA ARG A 656 25.73 3.90 -3.45
C ARG A 656 26.11 4.56 -2.12
N THR A 657 26.63 5.79 -2.19
CA THR A 657 27.05 6.56 -1.00
C THR A 657 25.82 6.97 -0.16
N MET A 658 24.74 7.39 -0.80
CA MET A 658 23.48 7.70 -0.12
C MET A 658 22.95 6.46 0.63
N LEU A 659 22.93 5.27 0.02
CA LEU A 659 22.47 4.05 0.68
C LEU A 659 23.27 3.75 1.95
N LEU A 660 24.59 3.84 1.88
CA LEU A 660 25.48 3.62 3.04
C LEU A 660 25.25 4.68 4.14
N ARG A 661 25.02 5.96 3.79
CA ARG A 661 24.69 7.01 4.76
C ARG A 661 23.35 6.78 5.44
N LEU A 662 22.33 6.36 4.70
CA LEU A 662 21.02 6.02 5.26
C LEU A 662 21.09 4.93 6.33
N THR A 663 22.00 3.98 6.18
CA THR A 663 22.20 2.90 7.14
C THR A 663 22.84 3.40 8.45
N ARG A 664 23.78 4.34 8.37
CA ARG A 664 24.43 4.94 9.55
C ARG A 664 23.44 5.72 10.41
N ASN A 665 22.46 6.34 9.79
CA ASN A 665 21.38 7.05 10.49
C ASN A 665 20.32 6.11 11.10
N ALA A 666 20.52 4.80 11.00
CA ALA A 666 19.70 3.78 11.65
C ALA A 666 20.15 3.60 13.13
N ASP A 667 20.14 4.68 13.92
CA ASP A 667 20.61 4.67 15.30
C ASP A 667 19.93 3.58 16.12
N ILE A 668 20.71 2.55 16.41
CA ILE A 668 20.51 1.70 17.60
C ILE A 668 21.14 2.53 18.71
N PRO A 669 20.41 2.94 19.76
CA PRO A 669 21.03 3.62 20.90
C PRO A 669 22.24 2.85 21.36
N GLY A 670 23.37 3.52 21.55
CA GLY A 670 24.59 2.91 22.05
C GLY A 670 24.34 2.20 23.38
N GLU A 671 25.17 1.25 23.73
CA GLU A 671 25.08 0.55 25.04
C GLU A 671 25.09 1.55 26.20
N GLU A 672 25.84 2.65 26.11
CA GLU A 672 25.92 3.71 27.13
C GLU A 672 24.58 4.49 27.29
N GLU A 673 23.85 4.76 26.21
CA GLU A 673 22.54 5.42 26.30
C GLU A 673 21.45 4.46 26.79
N ALA A 674 21.59 3.16 26.53
CA ALA A 674 20.67 2.13 27.01
C ALA A 674 20.90 1.87 28.52
N GLU A 675 22.14 1.90 29.00
CA GLU A 675 22.50 1.76 30.43
C GLU A 675 22.14 3.02 31.24
N ALA A 676 22.34 4.21 30.68
CA ALA A 676 21.89 5.45 31.32
C ALA A 676 20.36 5.50 31.48
N ALA A 677 19.61 4.97 30.51
CA ALA A 677 18.15 4.88 30.59
C ALA A 677 17.62 3.81 31.57
N GLU A 678 18.44 2.80 31.93
CA GLU A 678 18.10 1.77 32.92
C GLU A 678 18.50 2.15 34.37
N ASN A 679 19.51 3.01 34.54
CA ASN A 679 20.02 3.40 35.85
C ASN A 679 19.28 4.57 36.54
N GLU A 680 18.32 5.19 35.87
CA GLU A 680 17.41 6.11 36.54
C GLU A 680 16.39 5.33 37.37
N GLU A 681 16.64 5.23 38.67
CA GLU A 681 15.77 4.62 39.72
C GLU A 681 14.41 5.31 39.90
N SER A 682 14.08 6.29 39.10
CA SER A 682 12.77 6.90 39.05
C SER A 682 12.00 6.29 37.89
N GLY A 683 11.30 5.20 38.05
CA GLY A 683 10.24 4.53 37.25
C GLY A 683 9.75 5.09 35.90
N LYS A 684 10.49 5.97 35.29
CA LYS A 684 10.21 6.57 34.00
C LYS A 684 11.48 6.47 33.15
N SER A 685 11.64 5.33 32.44
CA SER A 685 12.58 5.32 31.33
C SER A 685 12.30 6.52 30.44
N PRO A 686 13.28 7.41 30.17
CA PRO A 686 13.08 8.44 29.17
C PRO A 686 12.74 7.74 27.87
N ARG A 687 11.51 7.87 27.40
CA ARG A 687 11.16 7.38 26.07
C ARG A 687 12.04 8.14 25.10
N PRO A 688 12.74 7.46 24.19
CA PRO A 688 13.53 8.14 23.19
C PRO A 688 12.70 9.25 22.56
N TRP A 689 13.28 10.46 22.44
CA TRP A 689 12.60 11.59 21.84
C TRP A 689 12.22 11.24 20.39
N TYR A 690 10.94 11.35 20.09
CA TYR A 690 10.45 11.23 18.74
C TYR A 690 9.92 12.59 18.33
N PRO A 691 10.33 13.09 17.16
CA PRO A 691 9.68 14.27 16.60
C PRO A 691 8.18 14.03 16.54
N ASP A 692 7.41 14.96 17.00
CA ASP A 692 5.98 14.90 16.81
C ASP A 692 5.63 15.04 15.32
N PHE A 693 4.35 14.99 14.98
CA PHE A 693 3.95 14.99 13.59
C PHE A 693 4.20 16.35 12.90
N GLU A 694 4.11 17.46 13.63
CA GLU A 694 4.39 18.81 13.13
C GLU A 694 5.90 19.03 12.97
N GLU A 695 6.70 18.55 13.91
CA GLU A 695 8.17 18.55 13.77
C GLU A 695 8.63 17.74 12.58
N GLN A 696 8.04 16.56 12.35
CA GLN A 696 8.32 15.74 11.16
C GLN A 696 7.92 16.46 9.86
N ARG A 697 6.83 17.24 9.87
CA ARG A 697 6.46 18.13 8.74
C ARG A 697 7.50 19.22 8.52
N ALA A 698 7.97 19.85 9.60
CA ALA A 698 9.02 20.87 9.52
C ALA A 698 10.33 20.29 8.98
N ILE A 699 10.77 19.13 9.49
CA ILE A 699 11.95 18.40 8.99
C ILE A 699 11.80 18.08 7.50
N THR A 700 10.62 17.60 7.09
CA THR A 700 10.36 17.29 5.67
C THR A 700 10.44 18.55 4.80
N ALA A 701 9.89 19.67 5.26
CA ALA A 701 9.99 20.94 4.55
C ALA A 701 11.42 21.45 4.47
N GLN A 702 12.20 21.31 5.56
CA GLN A 702 13.63 21.64 5.60
C GLN A 702 14.47 20.75 4.67
N PHE A 703 14.07 19.52 4.44
CA PHE A 703 14.69 18.66 3.44
C PHE A 703 14.37 19.10 2.01
N ILE A 704 13.09 19.39 1.70
CA ILE A 704 12.65 19.64 0.33
C ILE A 704 13.07 21.03 -0.17
N LYS A 705 13.00 22.07 0.65
CA LYS A 705 13.30 23.45 0.21
C LYS A 705 14.73 23.61 -0.31
N PRO A 706 15.81 23.24 0.43
CA PRO A 706 17.18 23.34 -0.08
C PRO A 706 17.41 22.51 -1.34
N LEU A 707 16.81 21.30 -1.40
CA LEU A 707 16.85 20.46 -2.58
C LEU A 707 16.30 21.20 -3.82
N LEU A 708 15.12 21.82 -3.71
CA LEU A 708 14.53 22.58 -4.83
C LEU A 708 15.38 23.80 -5.20
N TYR A 709 15.96 24.48 -4.21
CA TYR A 709 16.86 25.60 -4.47
C TYR A 709 18.15 25.18 -5.17
N SER A 710 18.68 23.98 -4.91
CA SER A 710 19.86 23.47 -5.62
C SER A 710 19.58 23.28 -7.11
N LEU A 711 18.34 22.98 -7.48
CA LEU A 711 17.89 22.66 -8.83
C LEU A 711 17.36 23.88 -9.62
N ARG A 712 17.31 25.07 -9.03
CA ARG A 712 16.60 26.23 -9.60
C ARG A 712 17.07 26.74 -10.96
N ARG A 713 18.26 26.31 -11.41
CA ARG A 713 18.84 26.69 -12.71
C ARG A 713 18.81 25.56 -13.73
N GLU A 714 18.20 24.45 -13.38
CA GLU A 714 18.14 23.24 -14.17
C GLU A 714 16.72 23.01 -14.72
N GLU A 715 16.62 22.27 -15.82
CA GLU A 715 15.36 21.70 -16.28
C GLU A 715 15.07 20.46 -15.43
N VAL A 716 13.97 20.46 -14.70
CA VAL A 716 13.66 19.43 -13.69
C VAL A 716 12.22 18.96 -13.76
N LEU A 717 12.03 17.66 -13.81
CA LEU A 717 10.77 17.00 -13.49
C LEU A 717 10.81 16.45 -12.05
N LEU A 718 10.07 17.09 -11.17
CA LEU A 718 9.82 16.59 -9.81
C LEU A 718 8.65 15.60 -9.82
N ILE A 719 8.86 14.39 -9.31
CA ILE A 719 7.82 13.36 -9.15
C ILE A 719 7.60 13.11 -7.65
N THR A 720 6.33 13.24 -7.21
CA THR A 720 5.95 13.00 -5.81
C THR A 720 4.85 11.95 -5.71
N HIS A 721 4.78 11.25 -4.57
CA HIS A 721 3.78 10.21 -4.33
C HIS A 721 2.75 10.63 -3.28
N ALA A 722 1.49 10.72 -3.67
CA ALA A 722 0.44 11.24 -2.80
C ALA A 722 0.30 10.44 -1.49
N GLN A 723 0.08 9.14 -1.55
CA GLN A 723 -0.20 8.33 -0.34
C GLN A 723 1.02 8.21 0.57
N ASN A 724 2.23 8.21 0.00
CA ASN A 724 3.46 8.13 0.78
C ASN A 724 3.76 9.43 1.51
N THR A 725 3.65 10.59 0.81
CA THR A 725 4.24 11.86 1.25
C THR A 725 3.21 12.83 1.85
N ARG A 726 1.93 12.78 1.47
CA ARG A 726 0.90 13.76 1.87
C ARG A 726 0.72 13.93 3.38
N GLY A 727 1.07 12.94 4.19
CA GLY A 727 1.01 13.06 5.64
C GLY A 727 1.95 14.14 6.17
N LEU A 728 3.18 14.19 5.65
CA LEU A 728 4.20 15.17 6.03
C LEU A 728 4.25 16.39 5.09
N TRP A 729 3.71 16.27 3.90
CA TRP A 729 3.52 17.37 2.96
C TRP A 729 2.06 17.48 2.52
N PRO A 730 1.19 18.10 3.34
CA PRO A 730 -0.26 18.16 3.11
C PRO A 730 -0.68 18.81 1.79
N PHE A 731 0.17 19.61 1.18
CA PHE A 731 -0.03 20.16 -0.15
C PHE A 731 -0.39 19.09 -1.20
N LEU A 732 0.09 17.87 -1.07
CA LEU A 732 -0.16 16.77 -2.01
C LEU A 732 -1.54 16.12 -1.85
N VAL A 733 -2.37 16.54 -0.90
CA VAL A 733 -3.78 16.13 -0.81
C VAL A 733 -4.56 16.76 -1.97
N ASN A 734 -5.50 16.04 -2.55
CA ASN A 734 -6.24 16.51 -3.73
C ASN A 734 -6.84 17.90 -3.58
N GLY A 735 -7.48 18.18 -2.43
CA GLY A 735 -8.10 19.47 -2.16
C GLY A 735 -7.12 20.62 -1.89
N ASN A 736 -5.84 20.33 -1.64
CA ASN A 736 -4.80 21.33 -1.36
C ASN A 736 -3.86 21.54 -2.55
N LEU A 737 -3.89 20.63 -3.53
CA LEU A 737 -3.03 20.72 -4.70
C LEU A 737 -3.46 21.89 -5.57
N LEU A 738 -2.53 22.81 -5.86
CA LEU A 738 -2.74 24.01 -6.66
C LEU A 738 -1.88 23.96 -7.92
N ARG A 739 -2.43 24.53 -9.01
CA ARG A 739 -1.72 24.60 -10.29
C ARG A 739 -0.53 25.52 -10.21
N ASP A 740 0.57 25.08 -10.80
CA ASP A 740 1.82 25.84 -10.98
C ASP A 740 2.32 26.53 -9.70
N SER A 741 2.08 25.90 -8.56
CA SER A 741 2.39 26.39 -7.23
C SER A 741 2.92 25.29 -6.31
N LEU A 742 3.61 25.68 -5.24
CA LEU A 742 4.03 24.82 -4.14
C LEU A 742 3.70 25.48 -2.80
N GLN A 743 3.34 24.67 -1.80
CA GLN A 743 3.05 25.15 -0.45
C GLN A 743 3.79 24.31 0.59
N PHE A 744 4.40 24.96 1.57
CA PHE A 744 5.09 24.34 2.69
C PHE A 744 4.54 24.85 4.02
N GLY A 745 4.09 23.91 4.87
CA GLY A 745 3.50 24.23 6.17
C GLY A 745 2.23 25.09 6.04
N ALA A 746 2.08 26.04 6.96
CA ALA A 746 0.97 26.99 6.99
C ALA A 746 1.17 28.23 6.09
N SER A 747 2.35 28.35 5.44
CA SER A 747 2.64 29.49 4.56
C SER A 747 1.72 29.47 3.33
N PRO A 748 1.37 30.63 2.77
CA PRO A 748 0.64 30.71 1.51
C PRO A 748 1.36 29.95 0.39
N ALA A 749 0.59 29.39 -0.55
CA ALA A 749 1.18 28.77 -1.74
C ALA A 749 1.94 29.83 -2.56
N GLN A 750 3.08 29.42 -3.09
CA GLN A 750 3.97 30.26 -3.90
C GLN A 750 4.07 29.69 -5.30
N GLY A 751 4.15 30.57 -6.31
CA GLY A 751 4.34 30.15 -7.69
C GLY A 751 5.60 29.32 -7.87
N ILE A 752 5.51 28.29 -8.69
CA ILE A 752 6.61 27.31 -8.86
C ILE A 752 7.89 27.95 -9.41
N GLY A 753 7.78 29.03 -10.18
CA GLY A 753 8.92 29.79 -10.70
C GLY A 753 9.86 30.37 -9.63
N LEU A 754 9.41 30.48 -8.36
CA LEU A 754 10.30 30.82 -7.25
C LEU A 754 11.40 29.76 -7.05
N TYR A 755 11.12 28.53 -7.41
CA TYR A 755 12.03 27.39 -7.31
C TYR A 755 12.74 27.05 -8.64
N GLY A 756 12.51 27.83 -9.68
CA GLY A 756 13.11 27.69 -11.00
C GLY A 756 12.10 27.64 -12.14
N ASP A 757 12.36 28.34 -13.24
CA ASP A 757 11.48 28.37 -14.41
C ASP A 757 11.46 27.01 -15.14
N GLY A 758 12.51 26.20 -14.98
CA GLY A 758 12.63 24.85 -15.50
C GLY A 758 11.94 23.77 -14.65
N LEU A 759 11.34 24.11 -13.49
CA LEU A 759 10.74 23.12 -12.62
C LEU A 759 9.32 22.72 -13.09
N ARG A 760 9.12 21.40 -13.23
CA ARG A 760 7.82 20.79 -13.52
C ARG A 760 7.50 19.82 -12.39
N HIS A 761 6.20 19.60 -12.11
CA HIS A 761 5.78 18.74 -11.01
C HIS A 761 4.64 17.82 -11.42
N VAL A 762 4.87 16.51 -11.27
CA VAL A 762 3.85 15.48 -11.46
C VAL A 762 3.67 14.72 -10.15
N ARG A 763 2.44 14.73 -9.64
CA ARG A 763 2.06 13.94 -8.47
C ARG A 763 1.45 12.61 -8.90
N VAL A 764 2.01 11.53 -8.38
CA VAL A 764 1.56 10.15 -8.61
C VAL A 764 0.65 9.72 -7.46
N ARG A 765 -0.47 9.06 -7.78
CA ARG A 765 -1.35 8.36 -6.84
C ARG A 765 -1.60 6.95 -7.34
N ASP A 766 -1.32 5.95 -6.54
CA ASP A 766 -1.46 4.54 -6.89
C ASP A 766 -2.72 3.89 -6.28
N HIS A 767 -2.88 2.59 -6.49
CA HIS A 767 -4.02 1.82 -6.00
C HIS A 767 -3.86 1.27 -4.58
N SER A 768 -2.73 1.49 -3.92
CA SER A 768 -2.37 0.83 -2.65
C SER A 768 -3.36 1.08 -1.50
N MET A 769 -4.03 2.22 -1.48
CA MET A 769 -5.05 2.58 -0.49
C MET A 769 -6.48 2.57 -1.05
N ASN A 770 -6.70 1.89 -2.17
CA ASN A 770 -7.98 1.86 -2.88
C ASN A 770 -8.50 3.24 -3.34
N GLU A 771 -7.59 4.20 -3.53
CA GLU A 771 -7.96 5.59 -3.87
C GLU A 771 -8.09 5.84 -5.38
N THR A 772 -7.47 5.01 -6.22
CA THR A 772 -7.71 5.06 -7.67
C THR A 772 -8.81 4.08 -8.07
N PRO A 773 -9.60 4.37 -9.12
CA PRO A 773 -10.71 3.52 -9.51
C PRO A 773 -10.22 2.16 -10.04
N GLN A 774 -11.09 1.15 -10.00
CA GLN A 774 -10.93 -0.03 -10.82
C GLN A 774 -11.31 0.30 -12.28
N TRP A 775 -10.86 -0.55 -13.20
CA TRP A 775 -11.00 -0.30 -14.62
C TRP A 775 -10.97 -1.60 -15.43
N TYR A 776 -11.39 -1.53 -16.67
CA TYR A 776 -11.21 -2.55 -17.69
C TYR A 776 -11.07 -1.91 -19.07
N GLY A 777 -10.31 -2.55 -19.96
CA GLY A 777 -10.26 -2.18 -21.37
C GLY A 777 -11.56 -2.57 -22.05
N CYS A 778 -12.03 -1.76 -22.98
CA CYS A 778 -13.21 -2.04 -23.78
C CYS A 778 -12.99 -1.70 -25.24
N THR A 779 -13.69 -2.42 -26.12
CA THR A 779 -13.82 -2.14 -27.55
C THR A 779 -15.27 -1.83 -27.87
N PRO A 780 -15.55 -0.88 -28.77
CA PRO A 780 -16.92 -0.62 -29.22
C PRO A 780 -17.51 -1.89 -29.86
N ALA A 781 -18.70 -2.26 -29.42
CA ALA A 781 -19.38 -3.50 -29.81
C ALA A 781 -19.70 -3.63 -31.31
N ALA A 782 -19.64 -2.55 -32.11
CA ALA A 782 -20.28 -2.48 -33.42
C ALA A 782 -19.43 -2.95 -34.60
N GLU A 783 -18.09 -3.09 -34.48
CA GLU A 783 -17.24 -3.23 -35.69
C GLU A 783 -16.35 -4.49 -35.75
N LYS A 784 -16.20 -5.25 -34.65
CA LYS A 784 -15.17 -6.30 -34.58
C LYS A 784 -15.65 -7.70 -34.18
N PHE A 785 -16.92 -7.88 -33.82
CA PHE A 785 -17.41 -9.15 -33.30
C PHE A 785 -18.64 -9.65 -34.09
N SER A 786 -18.70 -10.97 -34.28
CA SER A 786 -19.86 -11.63 -34.86
C SER A 786 -20.98 -11.77 -33.83
N GLN A 787 -22.23 -12.03 -34.28
CA GLN A 787 -23.36 -12.28 -33.36
C GLN A 787 -23.16 -13.50 -32.46
N ASP A 788 -22.20 -14.36 -32.76
CA ASP A 788 -21.90 -15.60 -32.03
C ASP A 788 -20.80 -15.42 -30.95
N ASP A 789 -20.17 -14.22 -30.84
CA ASP A 789 -19.13 -13.96 -29.85
C ASP A 789 -19.73 -13.70 -28.47
N ASP A 790 -19.05 -14.19 -27.41
CA ASP A 790 -19.43 -13.92 -26.02
C ASP A 790 -19.35 -12.40 -25.74
N PRO A 791 -20.44 -11.75 -25.30
CA PRO A 791 -20.44 -10.31 -24.97
C PRO A 791 -19.33 -9.89 -24.01
N THR A 792 -18.78 -10.80 -23.22
CA THR A 792 -17.67 -10.52 -22.30
C THR A 792 -16.31 -10.46 -22.97
N ASP A 793 -16.16 -10.90 -24.22
CA ASP A 793 -14.93 -10.84 -25.02
C ASP A 793 -14.52 -9.40 -25.35
N HIS A 794 -15.45 -8.44 -25.19
CA HIS A 794 -15.19 -7.01 -25.35
C HIS A 794 -14.37 -6.38 -24.22
N TYR A 795 -14.11 -7.11 -23.13
CA TYR A 795 -13.46 -6.58 -21.94
C TYR A 795 -12.12 -7.26 -21.68
N GLY A 796 -11.12 -6.48 -21.26
CA GLY A 796 -9.81 -7.02 -20.98
C GLY A 796 -8.86 -6.03 -20.31
N ILE A 797 -7.55 -6.31 -20.39
CA ILE A 797 -6.49 -5.49 -19.83
C ILE A 797 -5.80 -4.70 -20.95
N ALA A 798 -5.87 -3.37 -20.85
CA ALA A 798 -5.20 -2.45 -21.73
C ALA A 798 -4.01 -1.78 -21.02
N ALA A 799 -2.88 -1.61 -21.72
CA ALA A 799 -1.72 -0.90 -21.22
C ALA A 799 -1.53 0.40 -21.99
N GLY A 800 -1.41 1.52 -21.30
CA GLY A 800 -1.26 2.81 -21.96
C GLY A 800 -1.38 3.99 -20.99
N LEU A 801 -1.31 5.17 -21.58
CA LEU A 801 -1.70 6.43 -20.96
C LEU A 801 -3.06 6.84 -21.51
N TRP A 802 -3.98 7.19 -20.61
CA TRP A 802 -5.38 7.41 -20.93
C TRP A 802 -5.83 8.79 -20.53
N VAL A 803 -6.64 9.41 -21.40
CA VAL A 803 -7.08 10.81 -21.34
C VAL A 803 -8.60 10.82 -21.22
N ASN A 804 -9.13 11.63 -20.32
CA ASN A 804 -10.57 11.91 -20.26
C ASN A 804 -10.97 12.82 -21.42
N PRO A 805 -11.86 12.40 -22.33
CA PRO A 805 -12.27 13.22 -23.47
C PRO A 805 -12.99 14.51 -23.07
N ASP A 806 -13.70 14.52 -21.93
CA ASP A 806 -14.44 15.69 -21.43
C ASP A 806 -13.56 16.67 -20.64
N GLY A 807 -12.25 16.40 -20.52
CA GLY A 807 -11.34 17.17 -19.67
C GLY A 807 -11.00 18.59 -20.19
N GLY A 808 -11.35 18.89 -21.43
CA GLY A 808 -11.06 20.19 -22.05
C GLY A 808 -9.56 20.44 -22.28
N SER A 809 -9.23 21.67 -22.69
CA SER A 809 -7.83 22.06 -23.00
C SER A 809 -6.93 22.21 -21.76
N ASP A 810 -7.50 22.26 -20.57
CA ASP A 810 -6.77 22.44 -19.29
C ASP A 810 -6.73 21.15 -18.44
N LEU A 811 -6.88 20.01 -19.10
CA LEU A 811 -6.80 18.70 -18.43
C LEU A 811 -5.41 18.45 -17.85
N ARG A 812 -5.35 18.19 -16.56
CA ARG A 812 -4.09 17.92 -15.83
C ARG A 812 -4.04 16.57 -15.12
N THR A 813 -5.07 15.74 -15.29
CA THR A 813 -5.12 14.43 -14.64
C THR A 813 -5.25 13.35 -15.69
N PHE A 814 -4.32 12.39 -15.66
CA PHE A 814 -4.19 11.30 -16.61
C PHE A 814 -4.11 9.97 -15.88
N LEU A 815 -4.42 8.88 -16.58
CA LEU A 815 -4.41 7.54 -16.02
C LEU A 815 -3.40 6.67 -16.74
N SER A 816 -2.52 6.04 -15.99
CA SER A 816 -1.47 5.17 -16.52
C SER A 816 -1.73 3.72 -16.11
N THR A 817 -1.89 2.83 -17.08
CA THR A 817 -2.09 1.39 -16.89
C THR A 817 -0.92 0.60 -17.43
N ALA A 818 -0.73 -0.61 -16.89
CA ALA A 818 0.33 -1.51 -17.32
C ALA A 818 -0.18 -2.95 -17.33
N ALA A 819 0.33 -3.75 -18.25
CA ALA A 819 0.14 -5.19 -18.23
C ALA A 819 1.38 -5.86 -17.61
N LYS A 820 1.20 -6.91 -16.83
CA LYS A 820 2.29 -7.74 -16.32
C LYS A 820 2.58 -8.87 -17.30
N ALA A 821 3.78 -8.90 -17.86
CA ALA A 821 4.21 -9.96 -18.78
C ALA A 821 4.31 -11.33 -18.09
N SER A 822 4.62 -11.33 -16.78
CA SER A 822 4.75 -12.57 -15.98
C SER A 822 3.45 -13.32 -15.80
N THR A 823 2.31 -12.66 -15.88
CA THR A 823 0.98 -13.28 -15.74
C THR A 823 0.41 -13.85 -17.03
N ALA A 824 0.95 -13.45 -18.17
CA ALA A 824 0.50 -13.93 -19.49
C ALA A 824 0.75 -15.43 -19.74
N LYS A 825 1.57 -16.10 -18.91
CA LYS A 825 1.79 -17.56 -19.04
C LYS A 825 0.76 -18.42 -18.32
N ASN A 826 0.09 -17.88 -17.27
CA ASN A 826 -0.75 -18.67 -16.34
C ASN A 826 -2.22 -18.25 -16.29
N ALA A 827 -2.58 -17.13 -16.87
CA ALA A 827 -3.95 -16.74 -17.11
C ALA A 827 -4.02 -16.11 -18.50
N ALA A 828 -4.91 -16.56 -19.33
CA ALA A 828 -5.29 -15.76 -20.49
C ALA A 828 -5.68 -14.40 -19.94
N VAL A 829 -4.97 -13.34 -20.35
CA VAL A 829 -5.14 -11.98 -19.87
C VAL A 829 -6.59 -11.49 -20.04
N ASP A 830 -7.33 -12.18 -20.86
CA ASP A 830 -8.72 -11.93 -21.27
C ASP A 830 -9.71 -12.96 -20.70
N ALA A 831 -9.26 -13.93 -19.91
CA ALA A 831 -10.17 -14.95 -19.37
C ALA A 831 -10.96 -14.44 -18.16
N SER A 832 -12.22 -14.85 -18.07
CA SER A 832 -12.98 -14.78 -16.83
C SER A 832 -12.29 -15.62 -15.74
N LYS A 833 -12.37 -15.19 -14.50
CA LYS A 833 -11.97 -15.99 -13.36
C LYS A 833 -12.92 -17.18 -13.17
N PHE A 834 -14.18 -16.94 -13.38
CA PHE A 834 -15.26 -17.91 -13.24
C PHE A 834 -15.48 -18.59 -14.59
N THR A 835 -14.69 -19.65 -14.86
CA THR A 835 -14.88 -20.49 -16.03
C THR A 835 -15.59 -21.77 -15.61
N THR A 836 -16.60 -22.15 -16.34
CA THR A 836 -17.27 -23.43 -16.17
C THR A 836 -16.47 -24.55 -16.82
N ARG A 837 -16.39 -25.70 -16.14
CA ARG A 837 -15.84 -26.96 -16.68
C ARG A 837 -16.68 -28.14 -16.19
N GLU A 838 -16.71 -29.20 -16.96
CA GLU A 838 -17.24 -30.47 -16.47
C GLU A 838 -16.21 -31.17 -15.59
N ASN A 839 -16.64 -31.63 -14.40
CA ASN A 839 -15.83 -32.47 -13.55
C ASN A 839 -15.87 -33.95 -14.07
N GLN A 840 -15.13 -34.84 -13.39
CA GLN A 840 -15.09 -36.25 -13.79
C GLN A 840 -16.44 -36.97 -13.66
N GLN A 841 -17.39 -36.37 -12.96
CA GLN A 841 -18.74 -36.87 -12.74
C GLN A 841 -19.73 -36.31 -13.79
N GLY A 842 -19.28 -35.46 -14.72
CA GLY A 842 -20.15 -34.85 -15.73
C GLY A 842 -20.93 -33.61 -15.19
N GLU A 843 -20.59 -33.11 -14.00
CA GLU A 843 -21.25 -31.94 -13.43
C GLU A 843 -20.51 -30.69 -13.85
N THR A 844 -21.22 -29.61 -14.14
CA THR A 844 -20.66 -28.31 -14.42
C THR A 844 -20.19 -27.66 -13.11
N VAL A 845 -18.90 -27.47 -12.98
CA VAL A 845 -18.28 -26.80 -11.82
C VAL A 845 -17.60 -25.50 -12.23
N ILE A 846 -17.63 -24.54 -11.33
CA ILE A 846 -16.98 -23.22 -11.53
C ILE A 846 -15.52 -23.29 -11.08
N ASP A 847 -14.58 -23.03 -11.99
CA ASP A 847 -13.16 -22.93 -11.66
C ASP A 847 -12.85 -21.53 -11.13
N THR A 848 -12.55 -21.41 -9.84
CA THR A 848 -12.22 -20.16 -9.15
C THR A 848 -10.79 -20.14 -8.61
N GLY A 849 -10.00 -21.19 -8.86
CA GLY A 849 -8.66 -21.37 -8.26
C GLY A 849 -7.60 -20.37 -8.71
N LYS A 850 -7.85 -19.61 -9.78
CA LYS A 850 -6.85 -18.69 -10.35
C LYS A 850 -6.86 -17.32 -9.65
N ASN A 851 -5.68 -16.80 -9.36
CA ASN A 851 -5.53 -15.41 -8.97
C ASN A 851 -5.79 -14.49 -10.16
N ALA A 852 -6.67 -13.52 -9.99
CA ALA A 852 -6.90 -12.50 -11.00
C ALA A 852 -5.72 -11.54 -11.08
N SER A 853 -5.22 -11.31 -12.28
CA SER A 853 -4.19 -10.31 -12.53
C SER A 853 -4.82 -9.01 -13.00
N ASN A 854 -5.09 -8.12 -12.05
CA ASN A 854 -5.57 -6.77 -12.34
C ASN A 854 -4.48 -5.77 -11.99
N PRO A 855 -3.73 -5.24 -12.97
CA PRO A 855 -2.78 -4.16 -12.69
C PRO A 855 -3.53 -2.96 -12.14
N GLY A 856 -3.02 -2.40 -11.04
CA GLY A 856 -3.58 -1.15 -10.51
C GLY A 856 -3.36 0.00 -11.49
N ILE A 857 -4.34 0.91 -11.54
CA ILE A 857 -4.22 2.16 -12.28
C ILE A 857 -3.41 3.15 -11.46
N ILE A 858 -2.57 3.94 -12.13
CA ILE A 858 -1.88 5.09 -11.54
C ILE A 858 -2.51 6.37 -12.06
N GLU A 859 -2.89 7.25 -11.17
CA GLU A 859 -3.31 8.60 -11.49
C GLU A 859 -2.08 9.52 -11.49
N LEU A 860 -1.91 10.26 -12.56
CA LEU A 860 -0.88 11.26 -12.77
C LEU A 860 -1.53 12.64 -12.77
N ALA A 861 -1.31 13.44 -11.73
CA ALA A 861 -1.74 14.82 -11.68
C ALA A 861 -0.56 15.73 -11.99
N VAL A 862 -0.60 16.41 -13.13
CA VAL A 862 0.42 17.38 -13.56
C VAL A 862 0.14 18.69 -12.82
N ALA A 863 0.74 18.82 -11.65
CA ALA A 863 0.52 19.98 -10.79
C ALA A 863 1.17 21.24 -11.35
N ALA A 864 2.35 21.09 -12.00
CA ALA A 864 3.01 22.22 -12.64
C ALA A 864 3.69 21.82 -13.95
N CYS A 865 3.40 22.60 -15.00
CA CYS A 865 4.02 22.46 -16.32
C CYS A 865 4.14 23.79 -17.07
N ASN A 866 3.54 24.88 -16.56
CA ASN A 866 3.60 26.16 -17.21
C ASN A 866 4.78 26.97 -16.68
N PRO A 867 5.57 27.59 -17.55
CA PRO A 867 6.52 28.59 -17.15
C PRO A 867 5.81 29.83 -16.56
N ALA A 868 6.58 30.76 -16.02
CA ALA A 868 6.06 31.98 -15.37
C ALA A 868 4.96 32.70 -16.18
N PRO A 869 4.00 33.38 -15.51
CA PRO A 869 2.94 34.11 -16.18
C PRO A 869 3.47 35.07 -17.24
N GLY A 870 2.93 35.00 -18.46
CA GLY A 870 3.33 35.87 -19.59
C GLY A 870 4.29 35.23 -20.62
N THR A 871 4.82 34.03 -20.36
CA THR A 871 5.59 33.26 -21.37
C THR A 871 4.64 32.61 -22.37
N LYS A 872 5.05 32.58 -23.64
CA LYS A 872 4.28 31.86 -24.68
C LYS A 872 4.23 30.37 -24.36
N ALA A 873 3.03 29.77 -24.47
CA ALA A 873 2.86 28.33 -24.39
C ALA A 873 3.74 27.64 -25.44
N THR A 874 4.56 26.71 -24.98
CA THR A 874 5.41 25.85 -25.81
C THR A 874 4.88 24.41 -25.75
N THR A 875 5.43 23.50 -26.52
CA THR A 875 5.12 22.07 -26.41
C THR A 875 5.38 21.56 -24.97
N ALA A 876 6.39 22.10 -24.30
CA ALA A 876 6.70 21.78 -22.91
C ALA A 876 5.64 22.32 -21.90
N SER A 877 4.69 23.12 -22.32
CA SER A 877 3.55 23.55 -21.49
C SER A 877 2.35 22.58 -21.56
N ASP A 878 2.41 21.53 -22.40
CA ASP A 878 1.35 20.53 -22.51
C ASP A 878 1.41 19.52 -21.34
N PRO A 879 0.40 19.49 -20.44
CA PRO A 879 0.39 18.55 -19.32
C PRO A 879 0.46 17.08 -19.77
N GLU A 880 -0.15 16.74 -20.90
CA GLU A 880 -0.18 15.37 -21.41
C GLU A 880 1.22 14.87 -21.77
N LEU A 881 2.11 15.74 -22.26
CA LEU A 881 3.50 15.41 -22.55
C LEU A 881 4.24 14.94 -21.28
N TRP A 882 4.08 15.64 -20.18
CA TRP A 882 4.72 15.27 -18.89
C TRP A 882 4.13 13.99 -18.30
N ALA A 883 2.83 13.78 -18.43
CA ALA A 883 2.20 12.52 -18.05
C ALA A 883 2.71 11.35 -18.90
N ALA A 884 2.93 11.56 -20.22
CA ALA A 884 3.50 10.57 -21.11
C ALA A 884 4.96 10.23 -20.75
N LEU A 885 5.76 11.22 -20.37
CA LEU A 885 7.11 10.98 -19.85
C LEU A 885 7.07 10.11 -18.59
N VAL A 886 6.25 10.48 -17.59
CA VAL A 886 6.14 9.71 -16.34
C VAL A 886 5.64 8.28 -16.61
N HIS A 887 4.75 8.08 -17.58
CA HIS A 887 4.32 6.76 -18.00
C HIS A 887 5.49 5.96 -18.62
N GLN A 888 6.29 6.56 -19.51
CA GLN A 888 7.46 5.91 -20.11
C GLN A 888 8.52 5.53 -19.07
N LEU A 889 8.73 6.37 -18.04
CA LEU A 889 9.67 6.09 -16.94
C LEU A 889 9.29 4.85 -16.10
N ARG A 890 8.08 4.32 -16.20
CA ARG A 890 7.68 3.04 -15.59
C ARG A 890 8.19 1.83 -16.38
N ARG A 891 8.61 2.01 -17.64
CA ARG A 891 9.02 0.93 -18.55
C ARG A 891 10.54 0.85 -18.65
N ALA A 892 11.18 0.58 -17.53
CA ALA A 892 12.64 0.47 -17.47
C ALA A 892 13.13 -0.83 -18.12
N PRO A 893 14.17 -0.76 -19.00
CA PRO A 893 14.66 -1.91 -19.78
C PRO A 893 15.19 -3.08 -18.96
N ASP A 894 15.66 -2.82 -17.73
CA ASP A 894 16.18 -3.86 -16.83
C ASP A 894 15.07 -4.71 -16.19
N TYR A 895 13.82 -4.25 -16.26
CA TYR A 895 12.69 -4.93 -15.66
C TYR A 895 11.82 -5.57 -16.74
N ARG A 896 11.48 -6.83 -16.53
CA ARG A 896 10.59 -7.58 -17.43
C ARG A 896 9.18 -7.01 -17.47
N ASP A 897 8.66 -6.67 -16.29
CA ASP A 897 7.33 -6.10 -16.11
C ASP A 897 7.42 -4.58 -16.02
N THR A 898 6.36 -3.90 -16.42
CA THR A 898 6.24 -2.46 -16.17
C THR A 898 6.23 -2.20 -14.67
N LEU A 899 7.06 -1.28 -14.21
CA LEU A 899 7.15 -0.92 -12.80
C LEU A 899 5.82 -0.35 -12.29
N ALA A 900 5.52 -0.62 -11.03
CA ALA A 900 4.36 -0.02 -10.36
C ALA A 900 4.48 1.51 -10.24
N LEU A 901 5.71 2.04 -10.15
CA LEU A 901 6.04 3.45 -10.03
C LEU A 901 7.08 3.84 -11.10
N PRO A 902 7.24 5.13 -11.45
CA PRO A 902 8.35 5.59 -12.27
C PRO A 902 9.71 5.18 -11.71
N LEU A 903 10.71 4.93 -12.55
CA LEU A 903 11.99 4.35 -12.14
C LEU A 903 12.64 5.08 -10.97
N GLN A 904 12.72 6.41 -11.01
CA GLN A 904 13.34 7.22 -9.97
C GLN A 904 12.62 7.06 -8.62
N MET A 905 11.28 7.00 -8.64
CA MET A 905 10.47 6.76 -7.46
C MET A 905 10.61 5.31 -6.96
N HIS A 906 10.74 4.36 -7.88
CA HIS A 906 11.03 2.97 -7.53
C HIS A 906 12.40 2.84 -6.85
N LEU A 907 13.43 3.51 -7.36
CA LEU A 907 14.76 3.57 -6.73
C LEU A 907 14.71 4.25 -5.35
N ALA A 908 13.99 5.36 -5.22
CA ALA A 908 13.80 6.04 -3.94
C ALA A 908 13.05 5.16 -2.92
N LYS A 909 12.06 4.38 -3.36
CA LYS A 909 11.38 3.40 -2.50
C LYS A 909 12.32 2.30 -2.03
N LEU A 910 13.17 1.77 -2.91
CA LEU A 910 14.10 0.68 -2.57
C LEU A 910 15.17 1.07 -1.53
N THR A 911 15.36 2.36 -1.24
CA THR A 911 16.21 2.82 -0.12
C THR A 911 15.68 2.33 1.24
N GLU A 912 14.40 1.91 1.33
CA GLU A 912 13.83 1.27 2.52
C GLU A 912 14.68 0.08 2.99
N GLU A 913 15.35 -0.61 2.09
CA GLU A 913 16.24 -1.73 2.38
C GLU A 913 17.39 -1.35 3.34
N TYR A 914 17.80 -0.08 3.36
CA TYR A 914 18.89 0.44 4.17
C TYR A 914 18.44 1.24 5.41
N VAL A 915 17.14 1.53 5.53
CA VAL A 915 16.59 2.34 6.64
C VAL A 915 15.71 1.51 7.57
N LEU A 916 15.01 0.51 7.03
CA LEU A 916 14.03 -0.29 7.77
C LEU A 916 14.57 -1.68 8.05
N PRO A 917 14.33 -2.24 9.25
CA PRO A 917 14.41 -3.67 9.43
C PRO A 917 13.44 -4.33 8.46
N HIS A 918 13.87 -5.40 7.85
CA HIS A 918 13.00 -6.20 7.00
C HIS A 918 11.89 -6.81 7.87
N ASP A 919 10.67 -6.31 7.71
CA ASP A 919 9.45 -6.95 8.25
C ASP A 919 8.83 -7.72 7.08
N PRO A 920 8.93 -9.06 7.04
CA PRO A 920 8.41 -9.85 5.92
C PRO A 920 6.88 -9.79 5.80
N ASP A 921 6.21 -9.27 6.83
CA ASP A 921 4.75 -9.20 6.92
C ASP A 921 4.20 -7.77 6.70
N ALA A 922 5.05 -6.79 6.30
CA ALA A 922 4.63 -5.41 6.02
C ALA A 922 4.08 -5.23 4.61
#